data_2ff465d6feb5e6ee53bc272d1b073a26
#
_entry.id   2ff465d6feb5e6ee53bc272d1b073a26
#
_cell.length_a   1.000
_cell.length_b   1.000
_cell.length_c   1.000
_cell.angle_alpha   90.00
_cell.angle_beta   90.00
_cell.angle_gamma   90.00
#
_symmetry.space_group_name_H-M   'P 1'
#
loop_
_entity.id
_entity.type
_entity.pdbx_description
1 polymer ?
#
loop_
_entity_poly.entity_id
_entity_poly.type
_entity_poly.pdbx_seq_one_letter_code
_entity_poly.pdbx_strand_id
1 'polypeptide(L)'
;VMELHVGSPVLYRKRPACVHAIERGKDAKITIETEHGLRRVRVKDVLLLHPGTVSSLVELLSASHIARISEESVQDAREFFGTEAPSFFELAELLWGASAAQSWAYWEQSVQSAYFVCNEPAAAVRIRSQQECASCAVQEEKKEARQALKQAFIQELRRVARSARNMAPTAQEGMHRVHVSQVNEQFTPFLQEIEAFALGHANRCKILQCALGCEHREQAHEILLHFGFWPVYRNPYPDRLCPLFLSPAHVSGSDGERAAQQDVHTHRCVTQARTDCTHLAAYAIDGEGTRDPDDAISFDGTYFWIHVASPAELVLPDSHADACARTRGASLYLPEGAVRMLSDVVVDTCALARDAVSPALSFKILLDEHGDISCVHVLRSMVRVTRLSYAEADSQRDTPALQPLFDFARNNIARRKGRGAVDICFPDVHMRVDFPVQETGQAGKEMNAGDVPDTQGKVPRVHIEAQQSYESMSMVREFMLLAGEAAARFAFLHNLAFPYVSQERPQLPVQLPAGLAGEYKKRRAMKARRVSTTAAVHAALGLSQYSQVTSPLRRYVDLLAHQQLLACIDHAYAKAPAVGSAQTNETLALKLAQADEAARQATQAERVSRRHWTLVYFLMHPHTRYEAIVLEPLQPRAHVWLPAVALEADVALGRQAQFNERVMLRVVRVRLATLEVHFSVCEHCHRGVTQAVEGEAEQPS
;
A
#
# COMPACT_ATOMS: atom_id res chain seq x y z
N VAL A 1 -27.23 28.88 -49.91
CA VAL A 1 -25.85 29.26 -49.50
C VAL A 1 -25.83 30.80 -49.43
N MET A 2 -25.88 31.33 -48.20
CA MET A 2 -25.78 32.80 -48.03
C MET A 2 -24.37 33.26 -48.45
N GLU A 3 -24.29 34.25 -49.32
CA GLU A 3 -23.00 34.78 -49.81
C GLU A 3 -22.36 35.72 -48.77
N LEU A 4 -21.06 35.53 -48.58
CA LEU A 4 -20.26 36.43 -47.74
C LEU A 4 -19.93 37.72 -48.49
N HIS A 5 -20.13 38.85 -47.85
CA HIS A 5 -19.79 40.18 -48.35
C HIS A 5 -18.75 40.86 -47.46
N VAL A 6 -18.07 41.86 -47.96
CA VAL A 6 -17.24 42.75 -47.11
C VAL A 6 -18.15 43.40 -46.09
N GLY A 7 -17.76 43.38 -44.83
CA GLY A 7 -18.59 43.81 -43.70
C GLY A 7 -19.50 42.71 -43.10
N SER A 8 -19.53 41.47 -43.64
CA SER A 8 -20.32 40.41 -43.05
C SER A 8 -19.85 40.06 -41.65
N PRO A 9 -20.74 40.08 -40.63
CA PRO A 9 -20.43 39.59 -39.27
C PRO A 9 -20.36 38.08 -39.28
N VAL A 10 -19.25 37.51 -38.75
CA VAL A 10 -18.99 36.06 -38.77
C VAL A 10 -18.42 35.61 -37.44
N LEU A 11 -18.58 34.30 -37.20
CA LEU A 11 -17.87 33.58 -36.12
C LEU A 11 -16.58 32.97 -36.68
N TYR A 12 -15.48 33.26 -36.05
CA TYR A 12 -14.21 32.57 -36.25
C TYR A 12 -13.73 31.93 -34.93
N ARG A 13 -13.63 30.60 -34.88
CA ARG A 13 -13.25 29.90 -33.64
C ARG A 13 -14.10 30.29 -32.43
N LYS A 14 -15.40 30.41 -32.60
CA LYS A 14 -16.40 30.82 -31.59
C LYS A 14 -16.22 32.25 -31.06
N ARG A 15 -15.50 33.12 -31.78
CA ARG A 15 -15.36 34.55 -31.47
C ARG A 15 -15.88 35.42 -32.59
N PRO A 16 -16.35 36.60 -32.30
CA PRO A 16 -16.85 37.51 -33.33
C PRO A 16 -15.71 38.03 -34.23
N ALA A 17 -16.02 38.14 -35.50
CA ALA A 17 -15.13 38.73 -36.48
C ALA A 17 -15.95 39.43 -37.58
N CYS A 18 -15.34 40.31 -38.33
CA CYS A 18 -15.94 40.99 -39.48
C CYS A 18 -15.14 40.69 -40.75
N VAL A 19 -15.80 40.45 -41.87
CA VAL A 19 -15.13 40.23 -43.15
C VAL A 19 -14.60 41.56 -43.67
N HIS A 20 -13.26 41.66 -43.76
CA HIS A 20 -12.58 42.86 -44.23
C HIS A 20 -12.33 42.87 -45.74
N ALA A 21 -11.98 41.73 -46.33
CA ALA A 21 -11.73 41.57 -47.76
C ALA A 21 -12.00 40.14 -48.22
N ILE A 22 -12.45 39.99 -49.49
CA ILE A 22 -12.73 38.72 -50.12
C ILE A 22 -11.87 38.59 -51.38
N GLU A 23 -11.05 37.53 -51.45
CA GLU A 23 -10.28 37.18 -52.64
C GLU A 23 -11.08 36.23 -53.53
N ARG A 24 -11.25 36.55 -54.81
CA ARG A 24 -11.94 35.71 -55.81
C ARG A 24 -10.94 34.71 -56.41
N GLY A 25 -11.18 33.41 -56.31
CA GLY A 25 -10.35 32.38 -56.90
C GLY A 25 -10.78 30.94 -56.53
N LYS A 26 -10.15 29.92 -57.14
CA LYS A 26 -10.49 28.49 -56.88
C LYS A 26 -10.32 28.05 -55.42
N ASP A 27 -9.46 28.77 -54.65
CA ASP A 27 -9.31 28.60 -53.19
C ASP A 27 -9.62 29.94 -52.49
N ALA A 28 -10.90 30.33 -52.54
CA ALA A 28 -11.34 31.61 -51.98
C ALA A 28 -10.89 31.78 -50.52
N LYS A 29 -9.99 32.73 -50.27
CA LYS A 29 -9.54 33.15 -48.93
C LYS A 29 -10.21 34.48 -48.62
N ILE A 30 -10.53 34.67 -47.37
CA ILE A 30 -11.07 35.91 -46.86
C ILE A 30 -10.13 36.48 -45.80
N THR A 31 -10.04 37.80 -45.74
CA THR A 31 -9.39 38.49 -44.64
C THR A 31 -10.48 38.91 -43.66
N ILE A 32 -10.34 38.55 -42.41
CA ILE A 32 -11.28 38.89 -41.32
C ILE A 32 -10.58 39.83 -40.33
N GLU A 33 -11.32 40.78 -39.81
CA GLU A 33 -10.95 41.57 -38.66
C GLU A 33 -11.33 40.86 -37.37
N THR A 34 -10.39 40.63 -36.47
CA THR A 34 -10.55 39.99 -35.15
C THR A 34 -10.03 40.95 -34.08
N GLU A 35 -10.33 40.72 -32.81
CA GLU A 35 -9.79 41.43 -31.65
C GLU A 35 -8.24 41.50 -31.64
N HIS A 36 -7.56 40.60 -32.34
CA HIS A 36 -6.11 40.51 -32.45
C HIS A 36 -5.57 41.00 -33.80
N GLY A 37 -6.39 41.74 -34.57
CA GLY A 37 -6.05 42.27 -35.87
C GLY A 37 -6.52 41.44 -37.06
N LEU A 38 -6.07 41.83 -38.27
CA LEU A 38 -6.47 41.20 -39.52
C LEU A 38 -5.88 39.78 -39.66
N ARG A 39 -6.70 38.82 -40.05
CA ARG A 39 -6.30 37.46 -40.31
C ARG A 39 -6.83 36.94 -41.63
N ARG A 40 -5.99 36.22 -42.37
CA ARG A 40 -6.35 35.56 -43.62
C ARG A 40 -6.78 34.12 -43.32
N VAL A 41 -8.02 33.76 -43.62
CA VAL A 41 -8.67 32.45 -43.31
C VAL A 41 -9.40 31.92 -44.54
N ARG A 42 -9.77 30.65 -44.52
CA ARG A 42 -10.60 30.04 -45.58
C ARG A 42 -12.06 30.32 -45.30
N VAL A 43 -12.87 30.46 -46.35
CA VAL A 43 -14.31 30.68 -46.23
C VAL A 43 -14.99 29.64 -45.34
N LYS A 44 -14.56 28.37 -45.40
CA LYS A 44 -15.11 27.30 -44.59
C LYS A 44 -14.75 27.36 -43.08
N ASP A 45 -13.79 28.20 -42.69
CA ASP A 45 -13.35 28.34 -41.30
C ASP A 45 -14.15 29.44 -40.56
N VAL A 46 -15.10 30.10 -41.23
CA VAL A 46 -15.98 31.12 -40.65
C VAL A 46 -17.44 30.73 -40.83
N LEU A 47 -18.29 31.12 -39.89
CA LEU A 47 -19.72 30.93 -39.92
C LEU A 47 -20.42 32.29 -39.93
N LEU A 48 -21.30 32.53 -40.90
CA LEU A 48 -22.06 33.78 -41.04
C LEU A 48 -23.05 33.94 -39.90
N LEU A 49 -23.02 35.11 -39.22
CA LEU A 49 -23.93 35.45 -38.13
C LEU A 49 -25.19 36.15 -38.66
N HIS A 50 -25.06 36.98 -39.67
CA HIS A 50 -26.16 37.77 -40.22
C HIS A 50 -25.93 38.04 -41.71
N PRO A 51 -26.96 38.05 -42.57
CA PRO A 51 -26.81 38.32 -44.00
C PRO A 51 -26.45 39.79 -44.31
N GLY A 52 -26.77 40.72 -43.42
CA GLY A 52 -26.38 42.14 -43.55
C GLY A 52 -24.91 42.39 -43.23
N THR A 53 -24.47 43.62 -43.38
CA THR A 53 -23.06 44.04 -43.17
C THR A 53 -22.93 45.07 -42.05
N VAL A 54 -21.75 45.11 -41.43
CA VAL A 54 -21.32 46.12 -40.47
C VAL A 54 -20.08 46.84 -40.99
N SER A 55 -19.81 48.04 -40.52
CA SER A 55 -18.68 48.85 -40.96
C SER A 55 -17.33 48.35 -40.40
N SER A 56 -17.35 47.75 -39.21
CA SER A 56 -16.15 47.26 -38.52
C SER A 56 -16.49 46.26 -37.41
N LEU A 57 -15.46 45.55 -36.89
CA LEU A 57 -15.60 44.71 -35.71
C LEU A 57 -16.00 45.53 -34.45
N VAL A 58 -15.56 46.79 -34.37
CA VAL A 58 -15.91 47.68 -33.26
C VAL A 58 -17.40 47.96 -33.18
N GLU A 59 -18.07 48.16 -34.34
CA GLU A 59 -19.51 48.31 -34.40
C GLU A 59 -20.24 47.06 -33.90
N LEU A 60 -19.78 45.88 -34.33
CA LEU A 60 -20.34 44.58 -33.91
C LEU A 60 -20.19 44.33 -32.41
N LEU A 61 -19.08 44.76 -31.78
CA LEU A 61 -18.80 44.62 -30.35
C LEU A 61 -19.46 45.69 -29.49
N SER A 62 -19.63 46.94 -30.02
CA SER A 62 -20.21 48.07 -29.28
C SER A 62 -21.75 47.98 -29.18
N ALA A 63 -22.39 47.28 -30.10
CA ALA A 63 -23.84 47.09 -30.14
C ALA A 63 -24.34 46.01 -29.14
N SER A 64 -23.85 46.05 -27.88
CA SER A 64 -24.10 44.99 -26.86
C SER A 64 -25.46 45.14 -26.13
N HIS A 65 -26.14 46.26 -26.25
CA HIS A 65 -27.43 46.46 -25.56
C HIS A 65 -28.60 45.90 -26.39
N ILE A 66 -29.02 44.69 -26.07
CA ILE A 66 -30.23 44.06 -26.60
C ILE A 66 -31.19 43.76 -25.47
N ALA A 67 -32.50 43.66 -25.80
CA ALA A 67 -33.49 43.25 -24.84
C ALA A 67 -33.18 41.84 -24.35
N ARG A 68 -33.29 41.62 -23.04
CA ARG A 68 -33.14 40.24 -22.48
C ARG A 68 -34.31 39.37 -22.95
N ILE A 69 -34.00 38.12 -23.25
CA ILE A 69 -35.01 37.11 -23.58
C ILE A 69 -35.94 36.94 -22.39
N SER A 70 -37.22 37.20 -22.61
CA SER A 70 -38.28 36.93 -21.64
C SER A 70 -38.92 35.56 -21.90
N GLU A 71 -39.57 35.00 -20.89
CA GLU A 71 -40.29 33.74 -21.06
C GLU A 71 -41.49 33.89 -22.01
N GLU A 72 -42.11 35.09 -22.03
CA GLU A 72 -43.18 35.43 -22.93
C GLU A 72 -42.70 35.42 -24.40
N SER A 73 -41.57 36.08 -24.72
CA SER A 73 -40.95 36.06 -26.05
C SER A 73 -40.59 34.65 -26.53
N VAL A 74 -40.17 33.80 -25.60
CA VAL A 74 -39.86 32.38 -25.91
C VAL A 74 -41.13 31.58 -26.17
N GLN A 75 -42.19 31.88 -25.44
CA GLN A 75 -43.49 31.25 -25.65
C GLN A 75 -44.06 31.65 -27.05
N ASP A 76 -43.99 32.93 -27.40
CA ASP A 76 -44.38 33.41 -28.74
C ASP A 76 -43.54 32.70 -29.82
N ALA A 77 -42.26 32.53 -29.61
CA ALA A 77 -41.39 31.79 -30.53
C ALA A 77 -41.77 30.32 -30.65
N ARG A 78 -42.16 29.66 -29.56
CA ARG A 78 -42.66 28.25 -29.57
C ARG A 78 -43.95 28.14 -30.35
N GLU A 79 -44.86 29.07 -30.18
CA GLU A 79 -46.16 29.08 -30.86
C GLU A 79 -45.98 29.38 -32.36
N PHE A 80 -45.09 30.31 -32.71
CA PHE A 80 -44.82 30.70 -34.10
C PHE A 80 -44.14 29.57 -34.91
N PHE A 81 -43.10 28.94 -34.37
CA PHE A 81 -42.35 27.90 -35.07
C PHE A 81 -42.96 26.49 -34.89
N GLY A 82 -43.77 26.26 -33.88
CA GLY A 82 -44.41 24.99 -33.64
C GLY A 82 -43.39 23.82 -33.49
N THR A 83 -43.43 22.88 -34.43
CA THR A 83 -42.50 21.74 -34.50
C THR A 83 -41.30 22.00 -35.42
N GLU A 84 -41.28 23.11 -36.14
CA GLU A 84 -40.16 23.46 -37.01
C GLU A 84 -38.99 24.05 -36.19
N ALA A 85 -37.78 23.67 -36.56
CA ALA A 85 -36.59 24.17 -35.92
C ALA A 85 -36.01 25.34 -36.74
N PRO A 86 -36.17 26.61 -36.30
CA PRO A 86 -35.72 27.78 -37.05
C PRO A 86 -34.19 27.83 -37.17
N SER A 87 -33.72 28.52 -38.18
CA SER A 87 -32.32 28.98 -38.17
C SER A 87 -32.13 30.05 -37.11
N PHE A 88 -30.84 30.25 -36.70
CA PHE A 88 -30.51 31.30 -35.73
C PHE A 88 -30.99 32.70 -36.21
N PHE A 89 -30.90 32.97 -37.50
CA PHE A 89 -31.31 34.24 -38.06
C PHE A 89 -32.84 34.45 -37.94
N GLU A 90 -33.67 33.47 -38.32
CA GLU A 90 -35.13 33.54 -38.18
C GLU A 90 -35.57 33.72 -36.72
N LEU A 91 -34.90 33.05 -35.82
CA LEU A 91 -35.12 33.22 -34.36
C LEU A 91 -34.72 34.62 -33.87
N ALA A 92 -33.57 35.12 -34.31
CA ALA A 92 -33.10 36.46 -33.94
C ALA A 92 -33.98 37.56 -34.48
N GLU A 93 -34.47 37.40 -35.72
CA GLU A 93 -35.40 38.33 -36.34
C GLU A 93 -36.70 38.42 -35.58
N LEU A 94 -37.26 37.31 -35.14
CA LEU A 94 -38.51 37.23 -34.34
C LEU A 94 -38.33 37.87 -32.96
N LEU A 95 -37.20 37.57 -32.26
CA LEU A 95 -37.00 37.99 -30.87
C LEU A 95 -36.54 39.44 -30.72
N TRP A 96 -35.73 39.94 -31.65
CA TRP A 96 -35.03 41.22 -31.47
C TRP A 96 -35.09 42.12 -32.75
N GLY A 97 -35.52 41.57 -33.86
CA GLY A 97 -35.44 42.25 -35.16
C GLY A 97 -34.13 42.00 -35.89
N ALA A 98 -34.12 42.30 -37.20
CA ALA A 98 -32.97 42.04 -38.05
C ALA A 98 -31.94 43.19 -38.00
N SER A 99 -30.93 43.08 -37.13
CA SER A 99 -29.83 44.04 -37.05
C SER A 99 -28.49 43.35 -37.19
N ALA A 100 -27.73 43.66 -38.26
CA ALA A 100 -26.40 43.10 -38.45
C ALA A 100 -25.43 43.52 -37.37
N ALA A 101 -25.50 44.78 -36.89
CA ALA A 101 -24.64 45.31 -35.84
C ALA A 101 -24.81 44.59 -34.49
N GLN A 102 -26.02 44.09 -34.20
CA GLN A 102 -26.34 43.41 -32.95
C GLN A 102 -26.25 41.87 -33.07
N SER A 103 -25.92 41.34 -34.21
CA SER A 103 -25.94 39.86 -34.46
C SER A 103 -25.02 39.07 -33.55
N TRP A 104 -23.90 39.62 -33.10
CA TRP A 104 -23.06 38.99 -32.09
C TRP A 104 -23.74 38.93 -30.72
N ALA A 105 -24.36 40.01 -30.28
CA ALA A 105 -25.06 40.02 -28.99
C ALA A 105 -26.27 39.05 -29.02
N TYR A 106 -27.00 38.97 -30.13
CA TYR A 106 -28.06 37.95 -30.31
C TYR A 106 -27.53 36.52 -30.19
N TRP A 107 -26.40 36.24 -30.86
CA TRP A 107 -25.78 34.92 -30.81
C TRP A 107 -25.30 34.57 -29.39
N GLU A 108 -24.58 35.48 -28.73
CA GLU A 108 -24.06 35.28 -27.39
C GLU A 108 -25.18 35.03 -26.38
N GLN A 109 -26.25 35.85 -26.45
CA GLN A 109 -27.41 35.68 -25.57
C GLN A 109 -28.16 34.35 -25.86
N SER A 110 -28.30 33.98 -27.14
CA SER A 110 -28.95 32.72 -27.50
C SER A 110 -28.18 31.49 -27.02
N VAL A 111 -26.86 31.47 -27.15
CA VAL A 111 -26.00 30.36 -26.70
C VAL A 111 -25.96 30.26 -25.19
N GLN A 112 -25.98 31.39 -24.46
CA GLN A 112 -25.97 31.43 -23.00
C GLN A 112 -27.37 31.18 -22.39
N SER A 113 -28.42 31.29 -23.20
CA SER A 113 -29.80 31.13 -22.74
C SER A 113 -30.14 29.69 -22.36
N ALA A 114 -30.88 29.53 -21.29
CA ALA A 114 -31.49 28.23 -20.92
C ALA A 114 -32.58 27.78 -21.89
N TYR A 115 -33.08 28.69 -22.74
CA TYR A 115 -34.24 28.44 -23.62
C TYR A 115 -33.87 27.78 -24.94
N PHE A 116 -32.66 27.93 -25.44
CA PHE A 116 -32.26 27.47 -26.77
C PHE A 116 -31.09 26.48 -26.73
N VAL A 117 -31.02 25.63 -27.76
CA VAL A 117 -29.83 24.83 -28.06
C VAL A 117 -29.28 25.29 -29.41
N CYS A 118 -28.23 26.10 -29.35
CA CYS A 118 -27.55 26.67 -30.52
C CYS A 118 -26.13 26.09 -30.58
N ASN A 119 -25.85 25.34 -31.66
CA ASN A 119 -24.51 24.77 -31.89
C ASN A 119 -23.70 25.64 -32.87
N GLU A 120 -24.32 26.00 -33.99
CA GLU A 120 -23.73 26.83 -35.06
C GLU A 120 -24.82 27.77 -35.63
N PRO A 121 -24.45 28.98 -36.09
CA PRO A 121 -25.43 29.94 -36.65
C PRO A 121 -26.22 29.42 -37.85
N ALA A 122 -25.62 28.52 -38.63
CA ALA A 122 -26.27 27.93 -39.83
C ALA A 122 -27.08 26.66 -39.51
N ALA A 123 -26.95 26.11 -38.28
CA ALA A 123 -27.70 24.97 -37.85
C ALA A 123 -29.09 25.36 -37.32
N ALA A 124 -30.04 24.44 -37.40
CA ALA A 124 -31.35 24.62 -36.79
C ALA A 124 -31.23 24.84 -35.27
N VAL A 125 -31.90 25.83 -34.75
CA VAL A 125 -31.97 26.11 -33.32
C VAL A 125 -33.13 25.34 -32.73
N ARG A 126 -32.85 24.55 -31.70
CA ARG A 126 -33.93 23.85 -30.97
C ARG A 126 -34.37 24.73 -29.79
N ILE A 127 -35.67 25.07 -29.79
CA ILE A 127 -36.29 25.73 -28.65
C ILE A 127 -36.65 24.66 -27.60
N ARG A 128 -36.14 24.83 -26.35
CA ARG A 128 -36.46 23.89 -25.28
C ARG A 128 -37.89 24.04 -24.81
N SER A 129 -38.50 22.94 -24.41
CA SER A 129 -39.82 22.95 -23.76
C SER A 129 -39.71 23.64 -22.36
N GLN A 130 -40.86 24.04 -21.83
CA GLN A 130 -40.92 24.64 -20.50
C GLN A 130 -40.36 23.71 -19.42
N GLN A 131 -40.62 22.41 -19.54
CA GLN A 131 -40.11 21.39 -18.62
C GLN A 131 -38.57 21.25 -18.70
N GLU A 132 -38.00 21.29 -19.91
CA GLU A 132 -36.56 21.27 -20.11
C GLU A 132 -35.91 22.55 -19.56
N CYS A 133 -36.51 23.70 -19.74
CA CYS A 133 -36.01 24.97 -19.18
C CYS A 133 -36.02 24.94 -17.63
N ALA A 134 -37.09 24.46 -17.02
CA ALA A 134 -37.15 24.29 -15.57
C ALA A 134 -36.05 23.32 -15.07
N SER A 135 -35.83 22.21 -15.79
CA SER A 135 -34.77 21.28 -15.46
C SER A 135 -33.39 21.89 -15.59
N CYS A 136 -33.13 22.71 -16.61
CA CYS A 136 -31.88 23.43 -16.78
C CYS A 136 -31.65 24.45 -15.65
N ALA A 137 -32.69 25.21 -15.26
CA ALA A 137 -32.61 26.16 -14.15
C ALA A 137 -32.24 25.47 -12.82
N VAL A 138 -32.89 24.35 -12.50
CA VAL A 138 -32.56 23.55 -11.31
C VAL A 138 -31.13 23.00 -11.36
N GLN A 139 -30.66 22.60 -12.55
CA GLN A 139 -29.28 22.13 -12.69
C GLN A 139 -28.25 23.26 -12.49
N GLU A 140 -28.53 24.44 -13.02
CA GLU A 140 -27.64 25.60 -12.87
C GLU A 140 -27.60 26.07 -11.41
N GLU A 141 -28.77 26.16 -10.74
CA GLU A 141 -28.86 26.47 -9.31
C GLU A 141 -28.07 25.45 -8.45
N LYS A 142 -28.22 24.17 -8.75
CA LYS A 142 -27.42 23.12 -8.07
C LYS A 142 -25.92 23.29 -8.32
N LYS A 143 -25.53 23.67 -9.54
CA LYS A 143 -24.14 23.89 -9.89
C LYS A 143 -23.56 25.13 -9.20
N GLU A 144 -24.32 26.21 -9.15
CA GLU A 144 -23.94 27.44 -8.44
C GLU A 144 -23.83 27.18 -6.93
N ALA A 145 -24.81 26.49 -6.32
CA ALA A 145 -24.77 26.11 -4.93
C ALA A 145 -23.56 25.24 -4.61
N ARG A 146 -23.26 24.24 -5.47
CA ARG A 146 -22.07 23.40 -5.32
C ARG A 146 -20.77 24.21 -5.46
N GLN A 147 -20.73 25.17 -6.38
CA GLN A 147 -19.57 26.04 -6.56
C GLN A 147 -19.36 26.96 -5.34
N ALA A 148 -20.43 27.54 -4.81
CA ALA A 148 -20.38 28.34 -3.60
C ALA A 148 -19.90 27.52 -2.38
N LEU A 149 -20.44 26.32 -2.21
CA LEU A 149 -20.02 25.39 -1.16
C LEU A 149 -18.55 25.01 -1.29
N LYS A 150 -18.08 24.75 -2.52
CA LYS A 150 -16.67 24.47 -2.78
C LYS A 150 -15.77 25.66 -2.41
N GLN A 151 -16.17 26.88 -2.71
CA GLN A 151 -15.40 28.08 -2.34
C GLN A 151 -15.35 28.27 -0.82
N ALA A 152 -16.48 28.06 -0.12
CA ALA A 152 -16.53 28.08 1.33
C ALA A 152 -15.58 27.05 1.96
N PHE A 153 -15.57 25.81 1.41
CA PHE A 153 -14.67 24.75 1.86
C PHE A 153 -13.19 25.11 1.62
N ILE A 154 -12.85 25.67 0.46
CA ILE A 154 -11.47 26.13 0.15
C ILE A 154 -11.03 27.21 1.14
N GLN A 155 -11.91 28.14 1.52
CA GLN A 155 -11.59 29.17 2.52
C GLN A 155 -11.32 28.55 3.89
N GLU A 156 -12.13 27.58 4.29
CA GLU A 156 -11.94 26.86 5.54
C GLU A 156 -10.65 26.05 5.54
N LEU A 157 -10.31 25.35 4.43
CA LEU A 157 -9.02 24.66 4.27
C LEU A 157 -7.84 25.62 4.47
N ARG A 158 -7.91 26.83 3.89
CA ARG A 158 -6.86 27.85 4.06
C ARG A 158 -6.73 28.29 5.52
N ARG A 159 -7.86 28.44 6.23
CA ARG A 159 -7.86 28.77 7.65
C ARG A 159 -7.20 27.68 8.48
N VAL A 160 -7.58 26.42 8.26
CA VAL A 160 -7.04 25.24 8.93
C VAL A 160 -5.54 25.09 8.67
N ALA A 161 -5.11 25.21 7.42
CA ALA A 161 -3.69 25.07 7.06
C ALA A 161 -2.79 26.14 7.71
N ARG A 162 -3.31 27.34 7.92
CA ARG A 162 -2.59 28.41 8.65
C ARG A 162 -2.51 28.09 10.15
N SER A 163 -3.59 27.56 10.73
CA SER A 163 -3.63 27.17 12.14
C SER A 163 -2.75 25.96 12.42
N ALA A 164 -2.76 24.94 11.55
CA ALA A 164 -1.99 23.71 11.71
C ALA A 164 -0.47 23.92 11.71
N ARG A 165 0.04 24.94 11.00
CA ARG A 165 1.46 25.33 11.06
C ARG A 165 1.89 25.77 12.46
N ASN A 166 0.97 26.27 13.26
CA ASN A 166 1.22 26.78 14.62
C ASN A 166 0.81 25.82 15.73
N MET A 167 0.03 24.77 15.43
CA MET A 167 -0.64 23.92 16.41
C MET A 167 -0.45 22.43 16.10
N ALA A 168 0.80 21.94 15.98
CA ALA A 168 0.96 20.51 16.12
C ALA A 168 0.70 20.14 17.59
N PRO A 169 -0.14 19.12 17.86
CA PRO A 169 -0.52 18.76 19.22
C PRO A 169 0.72 18.48 20.06
N THR A 170 0.82 19.14 21.21
CA THR A 170 1.79 18.75 22.22
C THR A 170 1.37 17.42 22.80
N ALA A 171 2.32 16.55 23.14
CA ALA A 171 2.00 15.25 23.74
C ALA A 171 1.14 15.39 25.03
N GLN A 172 1.25 16.55 25.72
CA GLN A 172 0.47 16.85 26.93
C GLN A 172 -1.04 17.03 26.64
N GLU A 173 -1.41 17.38 25.42
CA GLU A 173 -2.82 17.54 25.03
C GLU A 173 -3.50 16.21 24.74
N GLY A 174 -2.72 15.12 24.58
CA GLY A 174 -3.21 13.76 24.43
C GLY A 174 -4.22 13.59 23.27
N MET A 175 -4.91 12.46 23.26
CA MET A 175 -5.99 12.20 22.31
C MET A 175 -7.21 13.12 22.47
N HIS A 176 -7.37 13.79 23.60
CA HIS A 176 -8.56 14.59 23.90
C HIS A 176 -8.71 15.87 23.07
N ARG A 177 -7.65 16.42 22.49
CA ARG A 177 -7.70 17.65 21.69
C ARG A 177 -7.88 17.45 20.19
N VAL A 178 -7.90 16.21 19.70
CA VAL A 178 -8.36 15.88 18.35
C VAL A 178 -9.89 15.74 18.35
N HIS A 179 -10.57 16.56 19.17
CA HIS A 179 -12.02 16.71 19.11
C HIS A 179 -12.40 17.55 17.91
N VAL A 180 -12.77 16.86 16.92
CA VAL A 180 -13.94 16.97 16.08
C VAL A 180 -14.63 18.34 16.20
N SER A 181 -14.22 19.28 15.38
CA SER A 181 -15.20 20.18 14.81
C SER A 181 -16.23 19.28 14.15
N GLN A 182 -17.50 19.33 14.56
CA GLN A 182 -18.54 18.55 13.87
C GLN A 182 -18.37 18.78 12.39
N VAL A 183 -18.08 17.70 11.67
CA VAL A 183 -17.92 17.76 10.22
C VAL A 183 -19.20 18.36 9.69
N ASN A 184 -19.11 19.52 9.02
CA ASN A 184 -20.25 19.99 8.28
C ASN A 184 -20.51 18.94 7.20
N GLU A 185 -21.60 18.18 7.33
CA GLU A 185 -21.95 17.08 6.44
C GLU A 185 -21.91 17.47 4.96
N GLN A 186 -22.17 18.76 4.70
CA GLN A 186 -22.08 19.32 3.34
C GLN A 186 -20.65 19.26 2.75
N PHE A 187 -19.61 19.19 3.58
CA PHE A 187 -18.22 19.08 3.13
C PHE A 187 -17.77 17.62 2.85
N THR A 188 -18.56 16.64 3.24
CA THR A 188 -18.24 15.21 3.07
C THR A 188 -17.77 14.84 1.65
N PRO A 189 -18.40 15.28 0.53
CA PRO A 189 -17.92 14.92 -0.80
C PRO A 189 -16.52 15.46 -1.12
N PHE A 190 -16.16 16.61 -0.55
CA PHE A 190 -14.84 17.20 -0.74
C PHE A 190 -13.78 16.52 0.13
N LEU A 191 -14.15 16.11 1.34
CA LEU A 191 -13.28 15.33 2.23
C LEU A 191 -13.01 13.93 1.66
N GLN A 192 -13.99 13.30 1.02
CA GLN A 192 -13.80 12.04 0.28
C GLN A 192 -12.83 12.19 -0.90
N GLU A 193 -12.84 13.31 -1.64
CA GLU A 193 -11.84 13.59 -2.67
C GLU A 193 -10.43 13.70 -2.08
N ILE A 194 -10.30 14.36 -0.92
CA ILE A 194 -9.04 14.48 -0.19
C ILE A 194 -8.60 13.12 0.35
N GLU A 195 -9.52 12.32 0.86
CA GLU A 195 -9.27 10.95 1.36
C GLU A 195 -8.74 10.05 0.26
N ALA A 196 -9.40 9.99 -0.89
CA ALA A 196 -8.93 9.19 -2.04
C ALA A 196 -7.49 9.57 -2.44
N PHE A 197 -7.15 10.86 -2.38
CA PHE A 197 -5.77 11.31 -2.59
C PHE A 197 -4.83 10.91 -1.45
N ALA A 198 -5.27 11.05 -0.20
CA ALA A 198 -4.49 10.71 1.00
C ALA A 198 -4.16 9.20 1.05
N LEU A 199 -5.07 8.34 0.62
CA LEU A 199 -4.88 6.88 0.55
C LEU A 199 -4.08 6.43 -0.69
N GLY A 200 -3.88 7.32 -1.67
CA GLY A 200 -3.17 6.97 -2.91
C GLY A 200 -4.07 6.41 -4.02
N HIS A 201 -5.39 6.39 -3.82
CA HIS A 201 -6.37 5.97 -4.82
C HIS A 201 -6.51 7.01 -5.95
N ALA A 202 -6.11 8.26 -5.71
CA ALA A 202 -6.04 9.32 -6.69
C ALA A 202 -4.62 9.91 -6.73
N ASN A 203 -4.15 10.23 -7.94
CA ASN A 203 -2.83 10.84 -8.13
C ASN A 203 -2.84 12.37 -7.95
N ARG A 204 -4.01 13.00 -7.99
CA ARG A 204 -4.20 14.44 -7.86
C ARG A 204 -5.44 14.77 -7.04
N CYS A 205 -5.39 15.92 -6.34
CA CYS A 205 -6.51 16.49 -5.63
C CYS A 205 -6.66 17.98 -6.00
N LYS A 206 -7.59 18.27 -6.91
CA LYS A 206 -7.82 19.64 -7.40
C LYS A 206 -8.18 20.62 -6.29
N ILE A 207 -8.84 20.13 -5.25
CA ILE A 207 -9.25 20.95 -4.10
C ILE A 207 -8.03 21.43 -3.33
N LEU A 208 -7.08 20.55 -3.03
CA LEU A 208 -5.83 20.89 -2.33
C LEU A 208 -4.99 21.85 -3.18
N GLN A 209 -4.86 21.59 -4.48
CA GLN A 209 -4.16 22.46 -5.39
C GLN A 209 -4.77 23.88 -5.41
N CYS A 210 -6.10 24.00 -5.48
CA CYS A 210 -6.79 25.29 -5.47
C CYS A 210 -6.70 26.01 -4.11
N ALA A 211 -6.71 25.27 -3.01
CA ALA A 211 -6.69 25.82 -1.66
C ALA A 211 -5.29 26.24 -1.20
N LEU A 212 -4.28 25.37 -1.44
CA LEU A 212 -2.96 25.43 -0.81
C LEU A 212 -1.81 25.64 -1.83
N GLY A 213 -2.08 25.51 -3.13
CA GLY A 213 -1.06 25.60 -4.18
C GLY A 213 -0.14 24.39 -4.28
N CYS A 214 -0.41 23.31 -3.53
CA CYS A 214 0.38 22.10 -3.51
C CYS A 214 -0.50 20.87 -3.20
N GLU A 215 0.02 19.68 -3.56
CA GLU A 215 -0.65 18.40 -3.37
C GLU A 215 0.30 17.46 -2.63
N HIS A 216 0.24 17.45 -1.27
CA HIS A 216 1.01 16.55 -0.42
C HIS A 216 0.07 15.64 0.38
N ARG A 217 0.35 14.33 0.37
CA ARG A 217 -0.46 13.33 1.09
C ARG A 217 -0.43 13.52 2.59
N GLU A 218 0.68 14.01 3.12
CA GLU A 218 0.85 14.35 4.54
C GLU A 218 -0.10 15.49 4.95
N GLN A 219 -0.22 16.53 4.11
CA GLN A 219 -1.17 17.62 4.35
C GLN A 219 -2.62 17.15 4.24
N ALA A 220 -2.92 16.28 3.26
CA ALA A 220 -4.25 15.66 3.16
C ALA A 220 -4.59 14.88 4.45
N HIS A 221 -3.65 14.10 4.98
CA HIS A 221 -3.81 13.39 6.24
C HIS A 221 -4.06 14.35 7.42
N GLU A 222 -3.25 15.39 7.58
CA GLU A 222 -3.44 16.40 8.64
C GLU A 222 -4.82 17.07 8.56
N ILE A 223 -5.28 17.38 7.35
CA ILE A 223 -6.60 17.96 7.11
C ILE A 223 -7.72 16.99 7.52
N LEU A 224 -7.65 15.74 7.12
CA LEU A 224 -8.66 14.72 7.46
C LEU A 224 -8.75 14.48 8.96
N LEU A 225 -7.61 14.48 9.67
CA LEU A 225 -7.58 14.44 11.13
C LEU A 225 -8.19 15.70 11.75
N HIS A 226 -7.85 16.89 11.23
CA HIS A 226 -8.35 18.17 11.77
C HIS A 226 -9.86 18.31 11.64
N PHE A 227 -10.43 17.90 10.50
CA PHE A 227 -11.88 17.89 10.31
C PHE A 227 -12.58 16.74 11.06
N GLY A 228 -11.85 15.84 11.71
CA GLY A 228 -12.41 14.66 12.36
C GLY A 228 -13.05 13.67 11.38
N PHE A 229 -12.73 13.80 10.10
CA PHE A 229 -13.15 12.85 9.07
C PHE A 229 -12.40 11.51 9.22
N TRP A 230 -11.12 11.59 9.61
CA TRP A 230 -10.36 10.44 10.09
C TRP A 230 -10.20 10.47 11.59
N PRO A 231 -10.40 9.33 12.27
CA PRO A 231 -9.98 9.19 13.65
C PRO A 231 -8.45 9.21 13.75
N VAL A 232 -7.91 9.62 14.88
CA VAL A 232 -6.46 9.72 15.12
C VAL A 232 -5.73 8.41 14.87
N TYR A 233 -6.38 7.29 15.11
CA TYR A 233 -5.84 5.96 14.95
C TYR A 233 -6.01 5.37 13.51
N ARG A 234 -6.54 6.13 12.55
CA ARG A 234 -6.58 5.68 11.15
C ARG A 234 -5.15 5.51 10.61
N ASN A 235 -4.80 4.29 10.24
CA ASN A 235 -3.52 3.97 9.59
C ASN A 235 -3.68 3.99 8.07
N PRO A 236 -3.19 5.03 7.35
CA PRO A 236 -3.35 5.10 5.89
C PRO A 236 -2.18 4.45 5.12
N TYR A 237 -1.16 3.97 5.81
CA TYR A 237 0.09 3.57 5.17
C TYR A 237 0.02 2.26 4.40
N PRO A 238 -0.74 1.24 4.85
CA PRO A 238 -0.94 0.04 4.05
C PRO A 238 -1.62 0.35 2.72
N ASP A 239 -2.68 1.18 2.71
CA ASP A 239 -3.37 1.61 1.48
C ASP A 239 -2.41 2.33 0.51
N ARG A 240 -1.54 3.20 1.04
CA ARG A 240 -0.58 3.98 0.24
C ARG A 240 0.51 3.15 -0.42
N LEU A 241 1.01 2.15 0.30
CA LEU A 241 2.19 1.37 -0.09
C LEU A 241 1.82 0.06 -0.78
N CYS A 242 0.68 -0.52 -0.41
CA CYS A 242 0.23 -1.82 -0.89
C CYS A 242 -1.24 -1.76 -1.38
N PRO A 243 -1.61 -0.86 -2.30
CA PRO A 243 -3.01 -0.68 -2.72
C PRO A 243 -3.61 -1.96 -3.32
N LEU A 244 -2.80 -2.81 -3.96
CA LEU A 244 -3.25 -4.07 -4.56
C LEU A 244 -3.54 -5.15 -3.51
N PHE A 245 -2.93 -5.08 -2.32
CA PHE A 245 -3.22 -6.00 -1.22
C PHE A 245 -4.61 -5.83 -0.66
N LEU A 246 -5.07 -4.57 -0.56
CA LEU A 246 -6.28 -4.17 0.13
C LEU A 246 -7.46 -3.91 -0.83
N SER A 247 -7.24 -4.09 -2.14
CA SER A 247 -8.30 -3.90 -3.14
C SER A 247 -9.42 -4.94 -2.94
N PRO A 248 -10.69 -4.52 -2.83
CA PRO A 248 -11.84 -5.45 -2.70
C PRO A 248 -11.91 -6.50 -3.81
N ALA A 249 -11.42 -6.18 -5.02
CA ALA A 249 -11.36 -7.11 -6.14
C ALA A 249 -10.43 -8.32 -5.88
N HIS A 250 -9.47 -8.18 -4.97
CA HIS A 250 -8.54 -9.25 -4.59
C HIS A 250 -8.85 -9.88 -3.23
N VAL A 251 -9.65 -9.22 -2.39
CA VAL A 251 -9.97 -9.68 -1.03
C VAL A 251 -11.33 -10.40 -0.98
N SER A 252 -12.30 -9.98 -1.78
CA SER A 252 -13.68 -10.49 -1.74
C SER A 252 -14.20 -10.95 -3.10
N GLY A 253 -13.32 -11.22 -4.06
CA GLY A 253 -13.74 -11.70 -5.37
C GLY A 253 -14.32 -13.10 -5.25
N SER A 254 -15.66 -13.22 -5.22
CA SER A 254 -16.39 -14.48 -5.37
C SER A 254 -15.89 -15.32 -6.57
N ASP A 255 -15.29 -14.68 -7.56
CA ASP A 255 -14.69 -15.32 -8.72
C ASP A 255 -13.27 -15.83 -8.44
N GLY A 256 -12.45 -15.10 -7.64
CA GLY A 256 -11.12 -15.54 -7.22
C GLY A 256 -11.16 -16.69 -6.20
N GLU A 257 -12.09 -16.64 -5.24
CA GLU A 257 -12.35 -17.75 -4.31
C GLU A 257 -12.94 -18.97 -5.02
N ARG A 258 -13.87 -18.77 -5.97
CA ARG A 258 -14.41 -19.86 -6.79
C ARG A 258 -13.34 -20.47 -7.69
N ALA A 259 -12.47 -19.66 -8.30
CA ALA A 259 -11.36 -20.16 -9.10
C ALA A 259 -10.36 -20.94 -8.22
N ALA A 260 -9.99 -20.43 -7.04
CA ALA A 260 -9.14 -21.13 -6.09
C ALA A 260 -9.80 -22.43 -5.56
N GLN A 261 -11.11 -22.43 -5.30
CA GLN A 261 -11.86 -23.61 -4.93
C GLN A 261 -11.93 -24.64 -6.06
N GLN A 262 -12.13 -24.19 -7.30
CA GLN A 262 -12.11 -25.06 -8.47
C GLN A 262 -10.70 -25.67 -8.69
N ASP A 263 -9.63 -24.88 -8.56
CA ASP A 263 -8.26 -25.37 -8.67
C ASP A 263 -7.97 -26.42 -7.57
N VAL A 264 -8.34 -26.16 -6.32
CA VAL A 264 -8.20 -27.11 -5.21
C VAL A 264 -8.99 -28.41 -5.46
N HIS A 265 -10.22 -28.31 -5.96
CA HIS A 265 -11.03 -29.52 -6.26
C HIS A 265 -10.50 -30.30 -7.46
N THR A 266 -9.99 -29.62 -8.49
CA THR A 266 -9.51 -30.26 -9.72
C THR A 266 -8.17 -30.98 -9.49
N HIS A 267 -7.29 -30.43 -8.63
CA HIS A 267 -5.94 -30.97 -8.38
C HIS A 267 -5.85 -31.93 -7.19
N ARG A 268 -6.86 -32.04 -6.34
CA ARG A 268 -6.91 -32.98 -5.23
C ARG A 268 -6.88 -34.47 -5.67
N CYS A 269 -7.04 -34.73 -6.97
CA CYS A 269 -7.11 -36.07 -7.57
C CYS A 269 -5.78 -36.61 -8.11
N VAL A 270 -4.65 -35.87 -8.00
CA VAL A 270 -3.36 -36.40 -8.44
C VAL A 270 -2.78 -37.27 -7.35
N THR A 271 -3.01 -38.58 -7.42
CA THR A 271 -2.40 -39.61 -6.59
C THR A 271 -0.92 -39.81 -6.98
N GLN A 272 -0.10 -38.81 -6.63
CA GLN A 272 1.36 -38.97 -6.75
C GLN A 272 1.88 -39.76 -5.53
N ALA A 273 2.83 -40.65 -5.76
CA ALA A 273 3.46 -41.41 -4.69
C ALA A 273 4.14 -40.49 -3.67
N ARG A 274 3.78 -40.63 -2.42
CA ARG A 274 4.35 -39.86 -1.30
C ARG A 274 5.07 -40.79 -0.36
N THR A 275 6.20 -40.35 0.16
CA THR A 275 6.91 -41.10 1.21
C THR A 275 6.16 -40.92 2.53
N ASP A 276 5.85 -42.06 3.20
CA ASP A 276 5.27 -42.00 4.52
C ASP A 276 6.33 -41.67 5.58
N CYS A 277 6.22 -40.46 6.12
CA CYS A 277 7.05 -39.93 7.21
C CYS A 277 6.25 -39.75 8.50
N THR A 278 5.05 -40.36 8.62
CA THR A 278 4.20 -40.22 9.80
C THR A 278 4.77 -40.93 11.06
N HIS A 279 5.76 -41.81 10.85
CA HIS A 279 6.49 -42.47 11.91
C HIS A 279 7.59 -41.62 12.56
N LEU A 280 7.96 -40.49 11.92
CA LEU A 280 8.96 -39.59 12.46
C LEU A 280 8.37 -38.67 13.53
N ALA A 281 9.13 -38.43 14.59
CA ALA A 281 8.78 -37.41 15.58
C ALA A 281 9.04 -36.00 15.00
N ALA A 282 8.06 -35.45 14.31
CA ALA A 282 8.15 -34.14 13.66
C ALA A 282 7.51 -33.05 14.53
N TYR A 283 8.25 -31.97 14.76
CA TYR A 283 7.85 -30.87 15.62
C TYR A 283 7.69 -29.59 14.80
N ALA A 284 6.50 -29.00 14.81
CA ALA A 284 6.24 -27.63 14.34
C ALA A 284 6.33 -26.69 15.55
N ILE A 285 7.33 -25.82 15.57
CA ILE A 285 7.68 -24.99 16.74
C ILE A 285 7.54 -23.54 16.36
N ASP A 286 6.55 -22.85 16.93
CA ASP A 286 6.16 -21.48 16.59
C ASP A 286 5.78 -20.66 17.82
N GLY A 287 5.44 -19.38 17.61
CA GLY A 287 4.84 -18.52 18.64
C GLY A 287 3.46 -19.01 19.07
N GLU A 288 3.09 -18.66 20.31
CA GLU A 288 1.74 -18.93 20.82
C GLU A 288 0.70 -18.28 19.89
N GLY A 289 -0.29 -19.06 19.45
CA GLY A 289 -1.37 -18.57 18.60
C GLY A 289 -1.14 -18.68 17.08
N THR A 290 0.02 -19.15 16.61
CA THR A 290 0.22 -19.48 15.20
C THR A 290 -0.79 -20.55 14.78
N ARG A 291 -1.61 -20.29 13.74
CA ARG A 291 -2.66 -21.21 13.27
C ARG A 291 -2.21 -22.08 12.10
N ASP A 292 -1.32 -21.57 11.28
CA ASP A 292 -0.90 -22.08 9.98
C ASP A 292 0.63 -22.26 9.89
N PRO A 293 1.23 -23.27 10.61
CA PRO A 293 2.66 -23.50 10.53
C PRO A 293 3.08 -23.93 9.13
N ASP A 294 4.15 -23.27 8.64
CA ASP A 294 4.77 -23.58 7.36
C ASP A 294 5.68 -24.80 7.43
N ASP A 295 6.35 -25.03 8.56
CA ASP A 295 7.47 -25.97 8.69
C ASP A 295 7.44 -26.81 9.96
N ALA A 296 8.10 -27.96 9.89
CA ALA A 296 8.38 -28.85 11.00
C ALA A 296 9.74 -29.51 10.82
N ILE A 297 10.34 -29.92 11.94
CA ILE A 297 11.67 -30.52 11.98
C ILE A 297 11.64 -31.88 12.67
N SER A 298 12.47 -32.82 12.23
CA SER A 298 12.65 -34.13 12.86
C SER A 298 14.06 -34.68 12.65
N PHE A 299 14.42 -35.71 13.44
CA PHE A 299 15.67 -36.42 13.32
C PHE A 299 15.40 -37.92 13.51
N ASP A 300 15.91 -38.78 12.61
CA ASP A 300 15.68 -40.22 12.63
C ASP A 300 16.87 -41.01 13.19
N GLY A 301 17.84 -40.35 13.79
CA GLY A 301 19.08 -40.94 14.28
C GLY A 301 20.24 -40.86 13.28
N THR A 302 19.96 -40.53 11.99
CA THR A 302 20.95 -40.45 10.92
C THR A 302 20.77 -39.18 10.08
N TYR A 303 19.51 -38.92 9.70
CA TYR A 303 19.17 -37.80 8.82
C TYR A 303 18.39 -36.72 9.58
N PHE A 304 18.71 -35.48 9.31
CA PHE A 304 17.85 -34.36 9.66
C PHE A 304 16.79 -34.17 8.59
N TRP A 305 15.56 -33.93 9.02
CA TRP A 305 14.44 -33.72 8.13
C TRP A 305 13.79 -32.38 8.40
N ILE A 306 13.53 -31.65 7.32
CA ILE A 306 12.73 -30.44 7.37
C ILE A 306 11.52 -30.66 6.46
N HIS A 307 10.34 -30.61 7.04
CA HIS A 307 9.06 -30.79 6.38
C HIS A 307 8.42 -29.43 6.18
N VAL A 308 8.06 -29.08 4.95
CA VAL A 308 7.49 -27.77 4.63
C VAL A 308 6.14 -27.98 3.96
N ALA A 309 5.15 -27.18 4.36
CA ALA A 309 3.85 -27.10 3.70
C ALA A 309 3.99 -27.00 2.18
N SER A 310 3.14 -27.66 1.42
CA SER A 310 3.31 -27.82 -0.04
C SER A 310 2.19 -27.11 -0.85
N PRO A 311 2.01 -25.78 -0.72
CA PRO A 311 0.99 -25.07 -1.50
C PRO A 311 1.28 -25.05 -3.01
N ALA A 312 2.53 -25.27 -3.43
CA ALA A 312 2.91 -25.35 -4.84
C ALA A 312 2.25 -26.52 -5.60
N GLU A 313 1.69 -27.49 -4.90
CA GLU A 313 0.88 -28.55 -5.50
C GLU A 313 -0.53 -28.10 -5.89
N LEU A 314 -1.04 -27.06 -5.25
CA LEU A 314 -2.35 -26.45 -5.53
C LEU A 314 -2.21 -25.15 -6.36
N VAL A 315 -1.16 -24.37 -6.09
CA VAL A 315 -0.86 -23.11 -6.78
C VAL A 315 0.12 -23.40 -7.90
N LEU A 316 -0.43 -23.78 -9.05
CA LEU A 316 0.40 -24.11 -10.21
C LEU A 316 1.02 -22.86 -10.85
N PRO A 317 2.19 -22.98 -11.50
CA PRO A 317 2.78 -21.88 -12.25
C PRO A 317 1.79 -21.25 -13.25
N ASP A 318 1.74 -19.92 -13.29
CA ASP A 318 0.89 -19.11 -14.16
C ASP A 318 -0.63 -19.27 -13.97
N SER A 319 -1.08 -19.97 -12.93
CA SER A 319 -2.47 -19.98 -12.50
C SER A 319 -2.89 -18.59 -11.96
N HIS A 320 -4.19 -18.35 -11.84
CA HIS A 320 -4.70 -17.13 -11.21
C HIS A 320 -4.18 -16.95 -9.77
N ALA A 321 -4.13 -18.03 -9.00
CA ALA A 321 -3.59 -18.03 -7.63
C ALA A 321 -2.09 -17.67 -7.61
N ASP A 322 -1.29 -18.18 -8.55
CA ASP A 322 0.12 -17.82 -8.72
C ASP A 322 0.30 -16.33 -9.06
N ALA A 323 -0.52 -15.82 -9.98
CA ALA A 323 -0.48 -14.41 -10.37
C ALA A 323 -0.85 -13.48 -9.20
N CYS A 324 -1.87 -13.82 -8.41
CA CYS A 324 -2.25 -13.09 -7.21
C CYS A 324 -1.13 -13.12 -6.15
N ALA A 325 -0.58 -14.30 -5.86
CA ALA A 325 0.51 -14.47 -4.91
C ALA A 325 1.76 -13.68 -5.32
N ARG A 326 2.10 -13.68 -6.62
CA ARG A 326 3.20 -12.90 -7.19
C ARG A 326 3.00 -11.40 -7.03
N THR A 327 1.78 -10.91 -7.26
CA THR A 327 1.45 -9.49 -7.11
C THR A 327 1.56 -9.04 -5.65
N ARG A 328 1.26 -9.91 -4.70
CA ARG A 328 1.44 -9.65 -3.27
C ARG A 328 2.89 -9.82 -2.80
N GLY A 329 3.65 -10.74 -3.37
CA GLY A 329 5.05 -11.05 -3.04
C GLY A 329 5.26 -11.75 -1.70
N ALA A 330 4.51 -11.35 -0.66
CA ALA A 330 4.50 -11.96 0.67
C ALA A 330 3.18 -11.67 1.38
N SER A 331 2.89 -12.36 2.49
CA SER A 331 1.85 -11.94 3.44
C SER A 331 2.26 -10.64 4.13
N LEU A 332 1.29 -9.80 4.47
CA LEU A 332 1.48 -8.51 5.12
C LEU A 332 1.03 -8.62 6.59
N TYR A 333 1.98 -8.44 7.52
CA TYR A 333 1.72 -8.54 8.95
C TYR A 333 1.71 -7.15 9.59
N LEU A 334 0.51 -6.64 9.86
CA LEU A 334 0.30 -5.35 10.49
C LEU A 334 -0.04 -5.53 11.97
N PRO A 335 0.22 -4.55 12.83
CA PRO A 335 -0.22 -4.59 14.23
C PRO A 335 -1.72 -4.78 14.40
N GLU A 336 -2.51 -4.28 13.45
CA GLU A 336 -3.97 -4.38 13.39
C GLU A 336 -4.51 -5.68 12.78
N GLY A 337 -3.67 -6.50 12.15
CA GLY A 337 -4.08 -7.77 11.54
C GLY A 337 -3.17 -8.18 10.39
N ALA A 338 -3.34 -9.39 9.90
CA ALA A 338 -2.57 -9.94 8.80
C ALA A 338 -3.41 -10.03 7.52
N VAL A 339 -2.77 -9.76 6.36
CA VAL A 339 -3.34 -10.06 5.05
C VAL A 339 -2.51 -11.15 4.41
N ARG A 340 -3.11 -12.31 4.19
CA ARG A 340 -2.42 -13.48 3.66
C ARG A 340 -2.06 -13.31 2.18
N MET A 341 -0.92 -13.87 1.78
CA MET A 341 -0.48 -13.93 0.38
C MET A 341 -1.39 -14.87 -0.44
N LEU A 342 -1.69 -16.02 0.10
CA LEU A 342 -2.57 -17.03 -0.48
C LEU A 342 -3.97 -16.93 0.11
N SER A 343 -4.96 -17.51 -0.57
CA SER A 343 -6.33 -17.61 -0.04
C SER A 343 -6.39 -18.52 1.18
N ASP A 344 -7.35 -18.26 2.07
CA ASP A 344 -7.54 -19.05 3.29
C ASP A 344 -7.74 -20.55 2.99
N VAL A 345 -8.47 -20.86 1.91
CA VAL A 345 -8.70 -22.24 1.46
C VAL A 345 -7.37 -22.96 1.16
N VAL A 346 -6.43 -22.31 0.49
CA VAL A 346 -5.12 -22.89 0.19
C VAL A 346 -4.30 -23.04 1.46
N VAL A 347 -4.28 -22.01 2.32
CA VAL A 347 -3.53 -22.02 3.57
C VAL A 347 -4.05 -23.13 4.48
N ASP A 348 -5.34 -23.22 4.72
CA ASP A 348 -5.97 -24.21 5.62
C ASP A 348 -5.82 -25.65 5.08
N THR A 349 -5.72 -25.81 3.75
CA THR A 349 -5.50 -27.13 3.12
C THR A 349 -4.04 -27.58 3.24
N CYS A 350 -3.09 -26.66 3.18
CA CYS A 350 -1.65 -26.97 3.06
C CYS A 350 -0.88 -26.82 4.36
N ALA A 351 -1.35 -26.03 5.32
CA ALA A 351 -0.68 -25.85 6.61
C ALA A 351 -0.49 -27.20 7.33
N LEU A 352 0.62 -27.31 8.06
CA LEU A 352 0.92 -28.53 8.81
C LEU A 352 -0.01 -28.62 10.02
N ALA A 353 -1.06 -29.45 9.89
CA ALA A 353 -2.13 -29.53 10.86
C ALA A 353 -1.70 -30.32 12.13
N ARG A 354 -2.19 -29.83 13.29
CA ARG A 354 -1.97 -30.55 14.55
C ARG A 354 -2.68 -31.88 14.54
N ASP A 355 -1.93 -32.95 14.92
CA ASP A 355 -2.44 -34.30 15.09
C ASP A 355 -3.10 -34.95 13.85
N ALA A 356 -3.03 -34.29 12.71
CA ALA A 356 -3.48 -34.76 11.42
C ALA A 356 -2.30 -35.10 10.50
N VAL A 357 -2.55 -35.95 9.50
CA VAL A 357 -1.54 -36.26 8.48
C VAL A 357 -1.64 -35.20 7.38
N SER A 358 -0.55 -34.45 7.18
CA SER A 358 -0.47 -33.35 6.22
C SER A 358 0.50 -33.68 5.07
N PRO A 359 0.19 -33.28 3.84
CA PRO A 359 1.14 -33.35 2.74
C PRO A 359 2.24 -32.30 2.91
N ALA A 360 3.48 -32.68 2.63
CA ALA A 360 4.62 -31.81 2.75
C ALA A 360 5.64 -32.04 1.63
N LEU A 361 6.46 -31.04 1.35
CA LEU A 361 7.74 -31.16 0.66
C LEU A 361 8.81 -31.34 1.73
N SER A 362 9.53 -32.45 1.71
CA SER A 362 10.52 -32.78 2.76
C SER A 362 11.94 -32.78 2.22
N PHE A 363 12.82 -32.16 3.00
CA PHE A 363 14.26 -32.18 2.80
C PHE A 363 14.88 -33.19 3.76
N LYS A 364 15.39 -34.31 3.23
CA LYS A 364 16.14 -35.32 3.97
C LYS A 364 17.62 -35.06 3.80
N ILE A 365 18.33 -34.74 4.87
CA ILE A 365 19.68 -34.20 4.84
C ILE A 365 20.61 -35.05 5.70
N LEU A 366 21.71 -35.51 5.09
CA LEU A 366 22.80 -36.16 5.79
C LEU A 366 23.95 -35.13 5.94
N LEU A 367 24.49 -35.03 7.12
CA LEU A 367 25.67 -34.22 7.40
C LEU A 367 26.90 -35.12 7.56
N ASP A 368 28.05 -34.59 7.19
CA ASP A 368 29.35 -35.21 7.47
C ASP A 368 29.85 -34.84 8.90
N GLU A 369 31.04 -35.36 9.26
CA GLU A 369 31.67 -35.15 10.54
C GLU A 369 32.00 -33.65 10.84
N HIS A 370 32.07 -32.80 9.81
CA HIS A 370 32.30 -31.35 9.93
C HIS A 370 30.99 -30.55 10.00
N GLY A 371 29.85 -31.22 9.93
CA GLY A 371 28.52 -30.62 9.89
C GLY A 371 28.15 -30.03 8.53
N ASP A 372 28.85 -30.40 7.46
CA ASP A 372 28.54 -30.00 6.11
C ASP A 372 27.56 -30.98 5.46
N ILE A 373 26.74 -30.47 4.55
CA ILE A 373 25.77 -31.29 3.85
C ILE A 373 26.50 -32.30 2.97
N SER A 374 26.39 -33.58 3.29
CA SER A 374 26.93 -34.69 2.50
C SER A 374 25.95 -35.10 1.40
N CYS A 375 24.67 -35.29 1.77
CA CYS A 375 23.63 -35.73 0.86
C CYS A 375 22.31 -35.00 1.11
N VAL A 376 21.56 -34.71 0.05
CA VAL A 376 20.23 -34.14 0.11
C VAL A 376 19.27 -34.92 -0.77
N HIS A 377 18.14 -35.30 -0.20
CA HIS A 377 16.99 -35.77 -0.97
C HIS A 377 15.82 -34.83 -0.77
N VAL A 378 15.15 -34.44 -1.85
CA VAL A 378 13.93 -33.63 -1.83
C VAL A 378 12.79 -34.53 -2.32
N LEU A 379 11.73 -34.65 -1.53
CA LEU A 379 10.68 -35.62 -1.81
C LEU A 379 9.30 -35.13 -1.31
N ARG A 380 8.24 -35.59 -1.97
CA ARG A 380 6.87 -35.47 -1.46
C ARG A 380 6.67 -36.42 -0.31
N SER A 381 6.09 -35.97 0.76
CA SER A 381 5.85 -36.80 1.98
C SER A 381 4.46 -36.58 2.56
N MET A 382 4.13 -37.50 3.48
CA MET A 382 3.02 -37.33 4.42
C MET A 382 3.61 -37.31 5.82
N VAL A 383 3.28 -36.28 6.59
CA VAL A 383 3.84 -36.07 7.94
C VAL A 383 2.74 -35.89 8.96
N ARG A 384 3.04 -36.28 10.20
CA ARG A 384 2.21 -35.98 11.37
C ARG A 384 3.06 -35.13 12.32
N VAL A 385 2.60 -33.88 12.61
CA VAL A 385 3.38 -32.97 13.41
C VAL A 385 2.82 -32.81 14.81
N THR A 386 3.72 -32.70 15.79
CA THR A 386 3.43 -32.23 17.14
C THR A 386 3.73 -30.75 17.20
N ARG A 387 2.76 -29.92 17.59
CA ARG A 387 2.94 -28.50 17.73
C ARG A 387 3.42 -28.15 19.13
N LEU A 388 4.47 -27.34 19.19
CA LEU A 388 5.03 -26.80 20.42
C LEU A 388 5.17 -25.28 20.27
N SER A 389 4.94 -24.54 21.34
CA SER A 389 5.41 -23.17 21.46
C SER A 389 6.94 -23.15 21.71
N TYR A 390 7.59 -22.00 21.47
CA TYR A 390 9.01 -21.86 21.78
C TYR A 390 9.32 -22.14 23.26
N ALA A 391 8.46 -21.70 24.17
CA ALA A 391 8.61 -21.96 25.61
C ALA A 391 8.50 -23.46 25.95
N GLU A 392 7.52 -24.15 25.36
CA GLU A 392 7.37 -25.62 25.55
C GLU A 392 8.56 -26.37 24.98
N ALA A 393 9.07 -26.00 23.81
CA ALA A 393 10.26 -26.62 23.23
C ALA A 393 11.52 -26.39 24.11
N ASP A 394 11.72 -25.19 24.66
CA ASP A 394 12.82 -24.93 25.59
C ASP A 394 12.69 -25.76 26.89
N SER A 395 11.47 -25.93 27.39
CA SER A 395 11.24 -26.76 28.61
C SER A 395 11.55 -28.23 28.40
N GLN A 396 11.48 -28.70 27.15
CA GLN A 396 11.71 -30.09 26.75
C GLN A 396 13.05 -30.33 26.06
N ARG A 397 13.96 -29.33 26.05
CA ARG A 397 15.22 -29.35 25.28
C ARG A 397 16.13 -30.54 25.57
N ASP A 398 16.11 -31.07 26.83
CA ASP A 398 16.96 -32.16 27.28
C ASP A 398 16.30 -33.54 27.06
N THR A 399 15.12 -33.60 26.42
CA THR A 399 14.47 -34.88 26.08
C THR A 399 15.22 -35.58 24.95
N PRO A 400 15.23 -36.93 24.90
CA PRO A 400 15.89 -37.66 23.81
C PRO A 400 15.42 -37.26 22.39
N ALA A 401 14.21 -36.75 22.26
CA ALA A 401 13.62 -36.35 21.00
C ALA A 401 14.08 -34.97 20.52
N LEU A 402 14.25 -33.98 21.42
CA LEU A 402 14.61 -32.61 21.06
C LEU A 402 16.11 -32.32 21.25
N GLN A 403 16.79 -32.97 22.19
CA GLN A 403 18.22 -32.73 22.46
C GLN A 403 19.09 -32.78 21.18
N PRO A 404 18.98 -33.77 20.29
CA PRO A 404 19.79 -33.78 19.05
C PRO A 404 19.56 -32.58 18.14
N LEU A 405 18.33 -32.03 18.15
CA LEU A 405 17.98 -30.84 17.34
C LEU A 405 18.65 -29.59 17.91
N PHE A 406 18.66 -29.42 19.24
CA PHE A 406 19.37 -28.33 19.89
C PHE A 406 20.91 -28.45 19.74
N ASP A 407 21.46 -29.66 19.83
CA ASP A 407 22.88 -29.94 19.62
C ASP A 407 23.30 -29.57 18.20
N PHE A 408 22.53 -29.99 17.19
CA PHE A 408 22.74 -29.60 15.81
C PHE A 408 22.77 -28.06 15.68
N ALA A 409 21.78 -27.36 16.23
CA ALA A 409 21.68 -25.92 16.11
C ALA A 409 22.90 -25.21 16.69
N ARG A 410 23.36 -25.61 17.88
CA ARG A 410 24.57 -25.05 18.51
C ARG A 410 25.82 -25.26 17.63
N ASN A 411 25.97 -26.46 17.08
CA ASN A 411 27.08 -26.79 16.18
C ASN A 411 27.02 -26.01 14.87
N ASN A 412 25.82 -25.87 14.27
CA ASN A 412 25.65 -25.14 13.02
C ASN A 412 25.90 -23.64 13.19
N ILE A 413 25.48 -23.04 14.31
CA ILE A 413 25.81 -21.65 14.65
C ILE A 413 27.32 -21.47 14.71
N ALA A 414 28.04 -22.37 15.41
CA ALA A 414 29.49 -22.31 15.51
C ALA A 414 30.17 -22.46 14.15
N ARG A 415 29.73 -23.42 13.33
CA ARG A 415 30.20 -23.64 11.93
C ARG A 415 30.05 -22.37 11.09
N ARG A 416 28.87 -21.76 11.07
CA ARG A 416 28.60 -20.56 10.29
C ARG A 416 29.38 -19.35 10.78
N LYS A 417 29.51 -19.16 12.11
CA LYS A 417 30.37 -18.13 12.70
C LYS A 417 31.82 -18.30 12.29
N GLY A 418 32.32 -19.53 12.29
CA GLY A 418 33.68 -19.85 11.78
C GLY A 418 33.86 -19.47 10.30
N ARG A 419 32.79 -19.45 9.51
CA ARG A 419 32.78 -19.05 8.10
C ARG A 419 32.48 -17.54 7.91
N GLY A 420 32.42 -16.78 8.98
CA GLY A 420 32.23 -15.32 8.96
C GLY A 420 30.77 -14.88 8.96
N ALA A 421 29.85 -15.72 9.39
CA ALA A 421 28.49 -15.30 9.64
C ALA A 421 28.43 -14.15 10.68
N VAL A 422 27.56 -13.19 10.43
CA VAL A 422 27.36 -12.04 11.31
C VAL A 422 26.07 -12.24 12.10
N ASP A 423 26.21 -12.38 13.40
CA ASP A 423 25.07 -12.44 14.30
C ASP A 423 24.76 -11.05 14.84
N ILE A 424 23.51 -10.63 14.80
CA ILE A 424 23.04 -9.33 15.27
C ILE A 424 21.94 -9.59 16.29
N CYS A 425 22.20 -9.24 17.53
CA CYS A 425 21.24 -9.35 18.62
C CYS A 425 20.69 -7.95 18.94
N PHE A 426 19.51 -7.64 18.47
CA PHE A 426 18.87 -6.35 18.72
C PHE A 426 17.50 -6.60 19.36
N PRO A 427 17.16 -5.93 20.48
CA PRO A 427 15.87 -6.12 21.14
C PRO A 427 14.72 -5.73 20.21
N ASP A 428 13.64 -6.51 20.22
CA ASP A 428 12.42 -6.21 19.48
C ASP A 428 11.21 -6.31 20.40
N VAL A 429 10.06 -5.83 19.93
CA VAL A 429 8.79 -5.90 20.65
C VAL A 429 7.74 -6.57 19.78
N HIS A 430 6.83 -7.29 20.42
CA HIS A 430 5.58 -7.72 19.80
C HIS A 430 4.56 -6.61 19.95
N MET A 431 3.94 -6.20 18.84
CA MET A 431 2.93 -5.14 18.83
C MET A 431 1.63 -5.69 18.26
N ARG A 432 0.53 -5.49 18.99
CA ARG A 432 -0.83 -5.87 18.58
C ARG A 432 -1.79 -4.75 18.88
N VAL A 433 -2.76 -4.58 17.99
CA VAL A 433 -3.83 -3.60 18.13
C VAL A 433 -5.17 -4.31 18.19
N ASP A 434 -5.89 -4.13 19.31
CA ASP A 434 -7.21 -4.67 19.49
C ASP A 434 -8.24 -3.56 19.29
N PHE A 435 -9.13 -3.74 18.33
CA PHE A 435 -10.29 -2.89 18.15
C PHE A 435 -11.45 -3.38 19.02
N PRO A 436 -12.21 -2.48 19.67
CA PRO A 436 -13.36 -2.89 20.45
C PRO A 436 -14.42 -3.53 19.56
N VAL A 437 -14.78 -4.76 19.87
CA VAL A 437 -15.79 -5.54 19.13
C VAL A 437 -17.16 -4.90 19.33
N GLN A 438 -17.92 -4.73 18.24
CA GLN A 438 -19.35 -4.41 18.33
C GLN A 438 -20.11 -5.63 18.90
N GLU A 439 -20.99 -5.40 19.88
CA GLU A 439 -21.87 -6.44 20.45
C GLU A 439 -22.97 -6.92 19.49
N THR A 440 -22.76 -6.82 18.19
CA THR A 440 -23.65 -7.42 17.20
C THR A 440 -23.22 -8.86 16.95
N GLY A 441 -23.72 -9.77 17.77
CA GLY A 441 -23.90 -11.23 17.68
C GLY A 441 -23.20 -12.11 16.65
N GLN A 442 -22.18 -11.65 15.95
CA GLN A 442 -21.35 -12.46 15.06
C GLN A 442 -19.91 -12.47 15.57
N ALA A 443 -19.67 -13.36 16.53
CA ALA A 443 -18.33 -13.73 16.93
C ALA A 443 -17.63 -14.44 15.76
N GLY A 444 -16.49 -13.94 15.31
CA GLY A 444 -15.57 -14.73 14.48
C GLY A 444 -15.25 -14.25 13.08
N LYS A 445 -15.62 -13.04 12.65
CA LYS A 445 -15.05 -12.48 11.42
C LYS A 445 -13.72 -11.79 11.76
N GLU A 446 -12.61 -12.41 11.36
CA GLU A 446 -11.32 -11.72 11.32
C GLU A 446 -11.47 -10.50 10.41
N MET A 447 -11.11 -9.32 10.94
CA MET A 447 -11.17 -8.08 10.18
C MET A 447 -10.08 -8.09 9.11
N ASN A 448 -10.47 -7.80 7.87
CA ASN A 448 -9.50 -7.53 6.83
C ASN A 448 -8.69 -6.28 7.18
N ALA A 449 -7.37 -6.33 7.06
CA ALA A 449 -6.51 -5.17 7.22
C ALA A 449 -6.89 -4.13 6.15
N GLY A 450 -7.52 -3.05 6.56
CA GLY A 450 -8.10 -2.03 5.67
C GLY A 450 -9.50 -1.59 6.10
N ASP A 451 -10.26 -2.48 6.73
CA ASP A 451 -11.53 -2.12 7.34
C ASP A 451 -11.26 -1.37 8.64
N VAL A 452 -11.52 -0.08 8.66
CA VAL A 452 -11.62 0.66 9.93
C VAL A 452 -12.96 0.30 10.53
N PRO A 453 -12.99 -0.43 11.67
CA PRO A 453 -14.27 -0.70 12.30
C PRO A 453 -14.92 0.62 12.67
N ASP A 454 -16.20 0.72 12.44
CA ASP A 454 -17.01 1.76 13.07
C ASP A 454 -17.00 1.50 14.58
N THR A 455 -16.03 2.09 15.26
CA THR A 455 -15.82 1.87 16.71
C THR A 455 -16.82 2.63 17.57
N GLN A 456 -17.78 3.36 16.96
CA GLN A 456 -18.73 4.24 17.70
C GLN A 456 -18.01 5.13 18.74
N GLY A 457 -16.81 5.63 18.38
CA GLY A 457 -15.99 6.46 19.26
C GLY A 457 -15.14 5.70 20.30
N LYS A 458 -15.16 4.37 20.30
CA LYS A 458 -14.27 3.58 21.17
C LYS A 458 -12.86 3.52 20.57
N VAL A 459 -11.85 3.83 21.38
CA VAL A 459 -10.45 3.89 20.98
C VAL A 459 -9.86 2.48 20.99
N PRO A 460 -9.07 2.05 19.96
CA PRO A 460 -8.40 0.77 19.96
C PRO A 460 -7.34 0.70 21.08
N ARG A 461 -7.03 -0.51 21.53
CA ARG A 461 -5.95 -0.76 22.50
C ARG A 461 -4.69 -1.19 21.77
N VAL A 462 -3.59 -0.49 22.03
CA VAL A 462 -2.27 -0.84 21.48
C VAL A 462 -1.48 -1.56 22.57
N HIS A 463 -1.15 -2.83 22.32
CA HIS A 463 -0.32 -3.66 23.19
C HIS A 463 1.10 -3.69 22.63
N ILE A 464 2.08 -3.38 23.48
CA ILE A 464 3.50 -3.46 23.14
C ILE A 464 4.18 -4.24 24.25
N GLU A 465 4.72 -5.39 23.92
CA GLU A 465 5.37 -6.30 24.84
C GLU A 465 6.78 -6.64 24.34
N ALA A 466 7.74 -6.72 25.25
CA ALA A 466 9.09 -7.12 24.88
C ALA A 466 9.07 -8.56 24.32
N GLN A 467 9.70 -8.78 23.18
CA GLN A 467 9.83 -10.11 22.62
C GLN A 467 10.76 -10.95 23.47
N GLN A 468 10.23 -12.04 24.00
CA GLN A 468 11.03 -13.02 24.77
C GLN A 468 11.95 -13.77 23.80
N SER A 469 13.16 -14.05 24.26
CA SER A 469 14.17 -14.80 23.51
C SER A 469 14.23 -16.24 24.03
N TYR A 470 14.01 -17.20 23.14
CA TYR A 470 14.06 -18.62 23.41
C TYR A 470 15.21 -19.29 22.64
N GLU A 471 15.86 -20.32 23.21
CA GLU A 471 16.90 -21.07 22.51
C GLU A 471 16.30 -21.82 21.29
N SER A 472 15.09 -22.31 21.42
CA SER A 472 14.32 -22.95 20.35
C SER A 472 14.07 -22.03 19.13
N MET A 473 13.95 -20.70 19.30
CA MET A 473 13.90 -19.78 18.16
C MET A 473 15.17 -19.83 17.33
N SER A 474 16.33 -19.91 18.00
CA SER A 474 17.61 -20.08 17.33
C SER A 474 17.74 -21.45 16.69
N MET A 475 17.25 -22.49 17.35
CA MET A 475 17.21 -23.85 16.80
C MET A 475 16.38 -23.90 15.52
N VAL A 476 15.14 -23.47 15.52
CA VAL A 476 14.28 -23.43 14.33
C VAL A 476 14.94 -22.64 13.22
N ARG A 477 15.49 -21.46 13.52
CA ARG A 477 16.23 -20.65 12.54
C ARG A 477 17.35 -21.45 11.85
N GLU A 478 18.14 -22.21 12.61
CA GLU A 478 19.24 -22.98 12.04
C GLU A 478 18.76 -24.12 11.13
N PHE A 479 17.63 -24.76 11.45
CA PHE A 479 17.00 -25.72 10.56
C PHE A 479 16.46 -25.09 9.27
N MET A 480 15.86 -23.90 9.36
CA MET A 480 15.42 -23.15 8.18
C MET A 480 16.59 -22.75 7.28
N LEU A 481 17.73 -22.39 7.88
CA LEU A 481 18.95 -22.12 7.13
C LEU A 481 19.53 -23.39 6.48
N LEU A 482 19.50 -24.53 7.19
CA LEU A 482 19.91 -25.81 6.65
C LEU A 482 19.04 -26.24 5.46
N ALA A 483 17.73 -26.09 5.55
CA ALA A 483 16.81 -26.37 4.43
C ALA A 483 17.11 -25.48 3.22
N GLY A 484 17.36 -24.19 3.44
CA GLY A 484 17.71 -23.25 2.36
C GLY A 484 19.05 -23.53 1.71
N GLU A 485 20.07 -23.92 2.49
CA GLU A 485 21.37 -24.37 1.97
C GLU A 485 21.22 -25.67 1.17
N ALA A 486 20.45 -26.64 1.70
CA ALA A 486 20.18 -27.92 1.05
C ALA A 486 19.43 -27.76 -0.28
N ALA A 487 18.38 -26.94 -0.29
CA ALA A 487 17.60 -26.67 -1.50
C ALA A 487 18.46 -25.99 -2.59
N ALA A 488 19.25 -24.99 -2.20
CA ALA A 488 20.16 -24.30 -3.13
C ALA A 488 21.19 -25.28 -3.72
N ARG A 489 21.79 -26.15 -2.89
CA ARG A 489 22.74 -27.16 -3.33
C ARG A 489 22.09 -28.21 -4.22
N PHE A 490 20.90 -28.70 -3.87
CA PHE A 490 20.15 -29.63 -4.71
C PHE A 490 19.86 -29.03 -6.08
N ALA A 491 19.34 -27.81 -6.13
CA ALA A 491 19.02 -27.12 -7.37
C ALA A 491 20.27 -26.87 -8.25
N PHE A 492 21.39 -26.52 -7.62
CA PHE A 492 22.66 -26.32 -8.33
C PHE A 492 23.19 -27.62 -8.96
N LEU A 493 23.16 -28.73 -8.21
CA LEU A 493 23.61 -30.03 -8.69
C LEU A 493 22.72 -30.59 -9.81
N HIS A 494 21.44 -30.28 -9.81
CA HIS A 494 20.49 -30.67 -10.85
C HIS A 494 20.34 -29.63 -11.98
N ASN A 495 21.15 -28.59 -11.97
CA ASN A 495 21.12 -27.49 -12.95
C ASN A 495 19.72 -26.88 -13.15
N LEU A 496 18.97 -26.69 -12.05
CA LEU A 496 17.62 -26.10 -12.10
C LEU A 496 17.68 -24.59 -12.20
N ALA A 497 16.76 -24.00 -12.95
CA ALA A 497 16.42 -22.59 -12.79
C ALA A 497 15.84 -22.39 -11.38
N PHE A 498 16.52 -21.64 -10.53
CA PHE A 498 16.17 -21.62 -9.11
C PHE A 498 16.37 -20.22 -8.50
N PRO A 499 15.52 -19.80 -7.53
CA PRO A 499 15.70 -18.53 -6.83
C PRO A 499 16.79 -18.66 -5.76
N TYR A 500 17.93 -18.03 -6.01
CA TYR A 500 19.01 -17.93 -5.01
C TYR A 500 18.97 -16.59 -4.30
N VAL A 501 19.33 -16.59 -3.03
CA VAL A 501 19.45 -15.39 -2.20
C VAL A 501 20.92 -15.22 -1.83
N SER A 502 21.49 -14.09 -2.16
CA SER A 502 22.87 -13.75 -1.89
C SER A 502 23.01 -12.43 -1.14
N GLN A 503 24.14 -12.23 -0.49
CA GLN A 503 24.48 -10.99 0.17
C GLN A 503 25.98 -10.79 0.21
N GLU A 504 26.43 -9.61 -0.18
CA GLU A 504 27.83 -9.24 -0.15
C GLU A 504 28.34 -9.15 1.30
N ARG A 505 29.65 -9.34 1.45
CA ARG A 505 30.28 -9.26 2.77
C ARG A 505 30.17 -7.85 3.36
N PRO A 506 29.66 -7.71 4.61
CA PRO A 506 29.60 -6.42 5.25
C PRO A 506 31.00 -5.92 5.58
N GLN A 507 31.17 -4.60 5.47
CA GLN A 507 32.42 -3.94 5.90
C GLN A 507 32.24 -3.50 7.35
N LEU A 508 32.61 -4.38 8.27
CA LEU A 508 32.52 -4.08 9.70
C LEU A 508 33.71 -3.16 10.12
N PRO A 509 33.45 -2.16 10.99
CA PRO A 509 34.54 -1.39 11.62
C PRO A 509 35.49 -2.29 12.38
N VAL A 510 36.79 -1.93 12.37
CA VAL A 510 37.86 -2.67 13.08
C VAL A 510 37.59 -2.73 14.58
N GLN A 511 37.03 -1.64 15.13
CA GLN A 511 36.62 -1.56 16.53
C GLN A 511 35.13 -1.27 16.61
N LEU A 512 34.41 -2.19 17.22
CA LEU A 512 32.97 -2.04 17.50
C LEU A 512 32.82 -1.68 18.99
N PRO A 513 31.94 -0.72 19.32
CA PRO A 513 31.52 -0.52 20.69
C PRO A 513 30.91 -1.80 21.26
N ALA A 514 31.05 -2.03 22.55
CA ALA A 514 30.34 -3.12 23.22
C ALA A 514 28.79 -2.86 23.21
N GLY A 515 28.00 -3.87 23.49
CA GLY A 515 26.54 -3.77 23.68
C GLY A 515 25.78 -3.31 22.44
N LEU A 516 24.63 -2.66 22.65
CA LEU A 516 23.67 -2.29 21.61
C LEU A 516 24.25 -1.35 20.54
N ALA A 517 25.14 -0.44 20.91
CA ALA A 517 25.80 0.44 19.96
C ALA A 517 26.66 -0.34 18.96
N GLY A 518 27.29 -1.45 19.38
CA GLY A 518 28.02 -2.34 18.50
C GLY A 518 27.10 -3.13 17.58
N GLU A 519 26.00 -3.67 18.10
CA GLU A 519 24.99 -4.36 17.31
C GLU A 519 24.34 -3.43 16.26
N TYR A 520 24.09 -2.17 16.63
CA TYR A 520 23.61 -1.15 15.69
C TYR A 520 24.61 -0.89 14.56
N LYS A 521 25.90 -0.79 14.86
CA LYS A 521 26.95 -0.59 13.84
C LYS A 521 27.09 -1.81 12.92
N LYS A 522 27.00 -3.03 13.47
CA LYS A 522 26.93 -4.27 12.65
C LYS A 522 25.74 -4.19 11.70
N ARG A 523 24.53 -3.89 12.20
CA ARG A 523 23.32 -3.79 11.40
C ARG A 523 23.43 -2.76 10.28
N ARG A 524 24.01 -1.59 10.56
CA ARG A 524 24.23 -0.55 9.54
C ARG A 524 25.27 -0.91 8.47
N ALA A 525 26.22 -1.75 8.81
CA ALA A 525 27.23 -2.24 7.87
C ALA A 525 26.69 -3.33 6.92
N MET A 526 25.53 -3.93 7.24
CA MET A 526 24.94 -4.99 6.41
C MET A 526 24.59 -4.47 5.03
N LYS A 527 24.92 -5.26 3.99
CA LYS A 527 24.53 -4.99 2.61
C LYS A 527 23.11 -5.50 2.35
N ALA A 528 22.45 -4.94 1.34
CA ALA A 528 21.14 -5.44 0.92
C ALA A 528 21.26 -6.86 0.36
N ARG A 529 20.28 -7.73 0.67
CA ARG A 529 20.16 -9.02 0.03
C ARG A 529 19.76 -8.87 -1.44
N ARG A 530 20.16 -9.82 -2.27
CA ARG A 530 19.76 -9.91 -3.68
C ARG A 530 19.13 -11.26 -3.95
N VAL A 531 17.99 -11.25 -4.63
CA VAL A 531 17.35 -12.46 -5.15
C VAL A 531 17.65 -12.54 -6.64
N SER A 532 18.12 -13.68 -7.12
CA SER A 532 18.49 -13.88 -8.52
C SER A 532 18.41 -15.36 -8.91
N THR A 533 18.54 -15.65 -10.19
CA THR A 533 18.61 -17.03 -10.71
C THR A 533 20.05 -17.58 -10.73
N THR A 534 21.02 -16.83 -10.22
CA THR A 534 22.44 -17.23 -10.19
C THR A 534 22.86 -17.48 -8.75
N ALA A 535 23.44 -18.65 -8.50
CA ALA A 535 23.97 -19.00 -7.19
C ALA A 535 25.17 -18.11 -6.84
N ALA A 536 25.14 -17.54 -5.63
CA ALA A 536 26.21 -16.71 -5.08
C ALA A 536 26.25 -16.78 -3.56
N VAL A 537 27.35 -16.34 -2.97
CA VAL A 537 27.60 -16.39 -1.53
C VAL A 537 26.60 -15.50 -0.78
N HIS A 538 26.09 -16.00 0.33
CA HIS A 538 25.37 -15.22 1.33
C HIS A 538 26.29 -14.98 2.55
N ALA A 539 27.14 -13.95 2.43
CA ALA A 539 28.24 -13.75 3.37
C ALA A 539 27.78 -13.56 4.82
N ALA A 540 26.68 -12.82 5.05
CA ALA A 540 26.18 -12.61 6.41
C ALA A 540 25.64 -13.87 7.09
N LEU A 541 25.24 -14.88 6.33
CA LEU A 541 24.86 -16.19 6.85
C LEU A 541 26.05 -17.17 6.95
N GLY A 542 27.20 -16.86 6.33
CA GLY A 542 28.34 -17.76 6.23
C GLY A 542 28.10 -18.96 5.32
N LEU A 543 27.24 -18.80 4.30
CA LEU A 543 26.82 -19.86 3.39
C LEU A 543 27.31 -19.56 1.97
N SER A 544 27.83 -20.60 1.29
CA SER A 544 28.32 -20.49 -0.10
C SER A 544 27.19 -20.32 -1.11
N GLN A 545 26.02 -20.85 -0.82
CA GLN A 545 24.79 -20.67 -1.58
C GLN A 545 23.58 -20.87 -0.66
N TYR A 546 22.52 -20.15 -0.96
CA TYR A 546 21.32 -20.16 -0.13
C TYR A 546 20.06 -19.84 -0.95
N SER A 547 18.96 -20.41 -0.57
CA SER A 547 17.62 -20.09 -1.07
C SER A 547 16.62 -20.01 0.07
N GLN A 548 15.49 -19.36 -0.17
CA GLN A 548 14.35 -19.35 0.75
C GLN A 548 13.35 -20.40 0.28
N VAL A 549 13.02 -21.37 1.16
CA VAL A 549 12.15 -22.51 0.81
C VAL A 549 11.20 -22.91 1.95
N THR A 550 11.28 -22.28 3.11
CA THR A 550 10.63 -22.78 4.34
C THR A 550 9.33 -22.07 4.68
N SER A 551 8.87 -21.12 3.88
CA SER A 551 7.64 -20.38 4.15
C SER A 551 6.82 -20.11 2.89
N PRO A 552 6.42 -21.14 2.13
CA PRO A 552 5.72 -20.96 0.85
C PRO A 552 4.26 -20.50 1.01
N LEU A 553 3.66 -20.62 2.19
CA LEU A 553 2.33 -20.07 2.47
C LEU A 553 2.31 -18.55 2.52
N ARG A 554 3.47 -17.93 2.83
CA ARG A 554 3.57 -16.50 3.10
C ARG A 554 4.69 -15.75 2.35
N ARG A 555 5.52 -16.42 1.53
CA ARG A 555 6.53 -15.80 0.68
C ARG A 555 6.49 -16.40 -0.73
N TYR A 556 6.33 -15.56 -1.74
CA TYR A 556 6.24 -16.03 -3.12
C TYR A 556 7.55 -16.65 -3.64
N VAL A 557 8.70 -16.15 -3.19
CA VAL A 557 10.02 -16.72 -3.56
C VAL A 557 10.12 -18.18 -3.14
N ASP A 558 9.63 -18.53 -1.95
CA ASP A 558 9.58 -19.91 -1.45
C ASP A 558 8.60 -20.78 -2.25
N LEU A 559 7.42 -20.25 -2.56
CA LEU A 559 6.44 -20.93 -3.41
C LEU A 559 7.03 -21.23 -4.79
N LEU A 560 7.71 -20.26 -5.39
CA LEU A 560 8.37 -20.39 -6.68
C LEU A 560 9.50 -21.43 -6.64
N ALA A 561 10.29 -21.46 -5.55
CA ALA A 561 11.29 -22.49 -5.32
C ALA A 561 10.66 -23.91 -5.25
N HIS A 562 9.54 -24.05 -4.53
CA HIS A 562 8.81 -25.33 -4.45
C HIS A 562 8.25 -25.76 -5.81
N GLN A 563 7.73 -24.84 -6.63
CA GLN A 563 7.29 -25.16 -8.00
C GLN A 563 8.43 -25.77 -8.84
N GLN A 564 9.65 -25.21 -8.76
CA GLN A 564 10.80 -25.73 -9.48
C GLN A 564 11.29 -27.10 -8.93
N LEU A 565 11.30 -27.28 -7.60
CA LEU A 565 11.67 -28.54 -6.99
C LEU A 565 10.68 -29.66 -7.34
N LEU A 566 9.36 -29.36 -7.29
CA LEU A 566 8.33 -30.33 -7.66
C LEU A 566 8.40 -30.71 -9.13
N ALA A 567 8.64 -29.75 -10.04
CA ALA A 567 8.84 -30.04 -11.45
C ALA A 567 10.04 -30.96 -11.70
N CYS A 568 11.15 -30.77 -10.94
CA CYS A 568 12.31 -31.65 -11.02
C CYS A 568 11.99 -33.07 -10.55
N ILE A 569 11.29 -33.22 -9.42
CA ILE A 569 10.87 -34.52 -8.88
C ILE A 569 9.97 -35.24 -9.88
N ASP A 570 9.03 -34.54 -10.50
CA ASP A 570 8.10 -35.09 -11.47
C ASP A 570 8.82 -35.59 -12.73
N HIS A 571 9.81 -34.84 -13.23
CA HIS A 571 10.64 -35.29 -14.34
C HIS A 571 11.45 -36.56 -14.04
N ALA A 572 11.96 -36.66 -12.82
CA ALA A 572 12.74 -37.85 -12.43
C ALA A 572 11.90 -39.14 -12.34
N TYR A 573 10.60 -39.03 -12.05
CA TYR A 573 9.69 -40.16 -11.91
C TYR A 573 8.73 -40.40 -13.08
N ALA A 574 8.67 -39.43 -14.05
CA ALA A 574 7.70 -39.51 -15.15
C ALA A 574 8.19 -40.41 -16.30
N LYS A 575 7.33 -41.37 -16.70
CA LYS A 575 7.44 -42.09 -17.99
C LYS A 575 6.86 -41.29 -19.17
N ALA A 576 6.31 -40.08 -18.96
CA ALA A 576 5.72 -39.18 -19.94
C ALA A 576 6.00 -37.72 -19.56
N PRO A 577 5.98 -36.76 -20.51
CA PRO A 577 6.22 -35.35 -20.20
C PRO A 577 5.21 -34.85 -19.16
N ALA A 578 5.73 -34.36 -18.05
CA ALA A 578 4.94 -33.88 -16.91
C ALA A 578 4.10 -32.65 -17.30
N VAL A 579 2.89 -32.60 -16.78
CA VAL A 579 2.03 -31.39 -16.80
C VAL A 579 2.68 -30.36 -15.87
N GLY A 580 3.34 -29.35 -16.46
CA GLY A 580 4.06 -28.28 -15.73
C GLY A 580 5.55 -28.36 -15.99
N SER A 581 6.02 -27.82 -17.12
CA SER A 581 7.46 -27.72 -17.42
C SER A 581 8.16 -26.81 -16.42
N ALA A 582 9.37 -27.19 -15.99
CA ALA A 582 10.25 -26.30 -15.22
C ALA A 582 10.38 -24.96 -15.94
N GLN A 583 10.23 -23.87 -15.22
CA GLN A 583 10.31 -22.53 -15.79
C GLN A 583 11.75 -22.24 -16.24
N THR A 584 11.91 -21.46 -17.30
CA THR A 584 13.23 -21.02 -17.76
C THR A 584 13.82 -19.98 -16.82
N ASN A 585 15.15 -19.80 -16.86
CA ASN A 585 15.82 -18.75 -16.09
C ASN A 585 15.26 -17.34 -16.37
N GLU A 586 14.87 -17.06 -17.60
CA GLU A 586 14.32 -15.74 -18.00
C GLU A 586 12.94 -15.51 -17.38
N THR A 587 12.04 -16.48 -17.51
CA THR A 587 10.69 -16.41 -16.91
C THR A 587 10.77 -16.30 -15.40
N LEU A 588 11.64 -17.10 -14.78
CA LEU A 588 11.88 -17.08 -13.34
C LEU A 588 12.39 -15.71 -12.88
N ALA A 589 13.37 -15.13 -13.58
CA ALA A 589 13.94 -13.83 -13.26
C ALA A 589 12.90 -12.70 -13.28
N LEU A 590 11.99 -12.72 -14.26
CA LEU A 590 10.87 -11.76 -14.32
C LEU A 590 9.93 -11.89 -13.14
N LYS A 591 9.50 -13.11 -12.80
CA LYS A 591 8.63 -13.38 -11.66
C LYS A 591 9.28 -12.96 -10.33
N LEU A 592 10.57 -13.26 -10.18
CA LEU A 592 11.34 -12.87 -8.99
C LEU A 592 11.45 -11.35 -8.85
N ALA A 593 11.70 -10.61 -9.94
CA ALA A 593 11.80 -9.15 -9.88
C ALA A 593 10.49 -8.50 -9.44
N GLN A 594 9.35 -8.99 -9.95
CA GLN A 594 8.02 -8.50 -9.57
C GLN A 594 7.72 -8.80 -8.10
N ALA A 595 7.92 -10.04 -7.68
CA ALA A 595 7.62 -10.48 -6.32
C ALA A 595 8.53 -9.85 -5.26
N ASP A 596 9.83 -9.67 -5.56
CA ASP A 596 10.77 -9.04 -4.64
C ASP A 596 10.46 -7.55 -4.44
N GLU A 597 9.99 -6.86 -5.48
CA GLU A 597 9.50 -5.49 -5.35
C GLU A 597 8.23 -5.41 -4.48
N ALA A 598 7.26 -6.29 -4.73
CA ALA A 598 6.04 -6.35 -3.93
C ALA A 598 6.34 -6.71 -2.45
N ALA A 599 7.21 -7.68 -2.20
CA ALA A 599 7.64 -8.05 -0.85
C ALA A 599 8.38 -6.91 -0.12
N ARG A 600 9.18 -6.10 -0.85
CA ARG A 600 9.81 -4.89 -0.28
C ARG A 600 8.77 -3.85 0.13
N GLN A 601 7.75 -3.63 -0.70
CA GLN A 601 6.63 -2.72 -0.38
C GLN A 601 5.85 -3.20 0.84
N ALA A 602 5.55 -4.51 0.93
CA ALA A 602 4.92 -5.11 2.11
C ALA A 602 5.76 -4.88 3.38
N THR A 603 7.05 -5.19 3.35
CA THR A 603 7.96 -4.95 4.49
C THR A 603 8.02 -3.46 4.88
N GLN A 604 7.99 -2.56 3.89
CA GLN A 604 7.94 -1.12 4.16
C GLN A 604 6.62 -0.73 4.82
N ALA A 605 5.49 -1.27 4.34
CA ALA A 605 4.17 -1.01 4.93
C ALA A 605 4.10 -1.49 6.38
N GLU A 606 4.60 -2.69 6.69
CA GLU A 606 4.70 -3.22 8.05
C GLU A 606 5.51 -2.29 8.96
N ARG A 607 6.70 -1.88 8.51
CA ARG A 607 7.57 -0.98 9.29
C ARG A 607 6.92 0.38 9.55
N VAL A 608 6.28 0.95 8.54
CA VAL A 608 5.62 2.25 8.65
C VAL A 608 4.37 2.18 9.52
N SER A 609 3.58 1.10 9.38
CA SER A 609 2.42 0.84 10.24
C SER A 609 2.82 0.64 11.71
N ARG A 610 3.87 -0.12 11.97
CA ARG A 610 4.41 -0.27 13.33
C ARG A 610 4.81 1.08 13.92
N ARG A 611 5.48 1.94 13.12
CA ARG A 611 5.81 3.29 13.55
C ARG A 611 4.57 4.14 13.80
N HIS A 612 3.56 4.08 12.95
CA HIS A 612 2.28 4.77 13.16
C HIS A 612 1.66 4.37 14.50
N TRP A 613 1.52 3.07 14.77
CA TRP A 613 0.93 2.59 16.02
C TRP A 613 1.77 2.88 17.26
N THR A 614 3.09 2.92 17.14
CA THR A 614 3.98 3.43 18.21
C THR A 614 3.66 4.89 18.52
N LEU A 615 3.43 5.72 17.51
CA LEU A 615 3.07 7.12 17.70
C LEU A 615 1.67 7.29 18.30
N VAL A 616 0.71 6.47 17.88
CA VAL A 616 -0.62 6.41 18.50
C VAL A 616 -0.50 6.01 19.98
N TYR A 617 0.33 5.00 20.29
CA TYR A 617 0.63 4.60 21.66
C TYR A 617 1.18 5.77 22.51
N PHE A 618 2.06 6.58 21.96
CA PHE A 618 2.59 7.76 22.65
C PHE A 618 1.49 8.80 22.93
N LEU A 619 0.54 9.01 22.02
CA LEU A 619 -0.60 9.89 22.23
C LEU A 619 -1.56 9.37 23.32
N MET A 620 -1.65 8.04 23.47
CA MET A 620 -2.43 7.42 24.55
C MET A 620 -1.74 7.50 25.91
N HIS A 621 -0.41 7.61 25.93
CA HIS A 621 0.42 7.59 27.14
C HIS A 621 1.32 8.84 27.24
N PRO A 622 0.73 10.06 27.25
CA PRO A 622 1.48 11.33 27.10
C PRO A 622 2.43 11.64 28.24
N HIS A 623 2.20 11.05 29.43
CA HIS A 623 3.02 11.30 30.64
C HIS A 623 4.09 10.25 30.89
N THR A 624 4.15 9.20 30.06
CA THR A 624 5.11 8.12 30.24
C THR A 624 6.52 8.60 29.92
N ARG A 625 7.46 8.18 30.74
CA ARG A 625 8.89 8.38 30.53
C ARG A 625 9.46 7.09 29.94
N TYR A 626 10.33 7.23 28.95
CA TYR A 626 10.93 6.12 28.24
C TYR A 626 12.44 6.12 28.46
N GLU A 627 12.98 4.98 28.88
CA GLU A 627 14.42 4.78 28.86
C GLU A 627 14.87 4.66 27.40
N ALA A 628 15.96 5.34 27.06
CA ALA A 628 16.59 5.25 25.75
C ALA A 628 18.09 5.00 25.91
N ILE A 629 18.66 4.26 24.98
CA ILE A 629 20.07 3.87 24.96
C ILE A 629 20.74 4.55 23.76
N VAL A 630 21.85 5.26 24.01
CA VAL A 630 22.60 5.95 22.96
C VAL A 630 23.32 4.94 22.08
N LEU A 631 22.92 4.88 20.81
CA LEU A 631 23.53 4.04 19.77
C LEU A 631 24.70 4.75 19.09
N GLU A 632 24.53 6.06 18.83
CA GLU A 632 25.56 6.88 18.18
C GLU A 632 25.52 8.31 18.74
N PRO A 633 26.64 8.79 19.35
CA PRO A 633 26.73 10.15 19.81
C PRO A 633 27.00 11.10 18.64
N LEU A 634 26.04 11.97 18.34
CA LEU A 634 26.08 13.00 17.29
C LEU A 634 25.92 14.37 17.94
N GLN A 635 27.01 15.15 18.13
CA GLN A 635 26.91 16.45 18.78
C GLN A 635 26.16 17.49 17.92
N PRO A 636 25.21 18.25 18.48
CA PRO A 636 24.65 18.23 19.85
C PRO A 636 23.52 17.21 20.06
N ARG A 637 23.35 16.29 19.16
CA ARG A 637 22.29 15.23 19.15
C ARG A 637 22.91 13.87 19.45
N ALA A 638 22.05 12.90 19.70
CA ALA A 638 22.40 11.49 19.73
C ALA A 638 21.33 10.66 19.03
N HIS A 639 21.76 9.63 18.33
CA HIS A 639 20.86 8.60 17.84
C HIS A 639 20.63 7.59 18.95
N VAL A 640 19.39 7.36 19.32
CA VAL A 640 19.03 6.54 20.49
C VAL A 640 18.05 5.44 20.11
N TRP A 641 18.04 4.38 20.91
CA TRP A 641 17.10 3.28 20.87
C TRP A 641 16.20 3.29 22.11
N LEU A 642 14.90 3.20 21.92
CA LEU A 642 13.90 3.06 22.99
C LEU A 642 13.46 1.58 23.07
N PRO A 643 14.00 0.76 23.99
CA PRO A 643 13.71 -0.68 24.05
C PRO A 643 12.23 -1.01 24.26
N ALA A 644 11.53 -0.22 25.07
CA ALA A 644 10.13 -0.45 25.43
C ALA A 644 9.18 -0.44 24.24
N VAL A 645 9.56 0.20 23.14
CA VAL A 645 8.72 0.37 21.92
C VAL A 645 9.45 0.01 20.63
N ALA A 646 10.68 -0.50 20.73
CA ALA A 646 11.56 -0.82 19.62
C ALA A 646 11.69 0.32 18.59
N LEU A 647 11.94 1.55 19.07
CA LEU A 647 11.98 2.75 18.24
C LEU A 647 13.36 3.41 18.24
N GLU A 648 13.85 3.76 17.05
CA GLU A 648 15.01 4.64 16.87
C GLU A 648 14.57 6.10 16.76
N ALA A 649 15.32 7.00 17.40
CA ALA A 649 15.06 8.43 17.36
C ALA A 649 16.34 9.26 17.47
N ASP A 650 16.32 10.46 16.88
CA ASP A 650 17.36 11.46 17.05
C ASP A 650 16.93 12.47 18.11
N VAL A 651 17.71 12.56 19.19
CA VAL A 651 17.38 13.40 20.35
C VAL A 651 18.48 14.42 20.61
N ALA A 652 18.10 15.68 20.88
CA ALA A 652 19.02 16.71 21.32
C ALA A 652 19.30 16.51 22.81
N LEU A 653 20.53 16.16 23.16
CA LEU A 653 20.93 15.93 24.56
C LEU A 653 21.51 17.17 25.24
N GLY A 654 21.90 18.19 24.45
CA GLY A 654 22.52 19.43 24.98
C GLY A 654 23.94 19.24 25.55
N ARG A 655 24.47 18.02 25.55
CA ARG A 655 25.79 17.64 26.04
C ARG A 655 26.37 16.51 25.20
N GLN A 656 27.64 16.22 25.43
CA GLN A 656 28.30 15.05 24.84
C GLN A 656 27.75 13.77 25.50
N ALA A 657 27.32 12.83 24.64
CA ALA A 657 26.89 11.51 25.08
C ALA A 657 27.96 10.45 24.81
N GLN A 658 27.84 9.31 25.50
CA GLN A 658 28.69 8.13 25.30
C GLN A 658 27.87 6.99 24.66
N PHE A 659 28.56 6.05 23.99
CA PHE A 659 27.91 4.83 23.47
C PHE A 659 27.30 4.04 24.64
N ASN A 660 26.10 3.52 24.42
CA ASN A 660 25.31 2.75 25.40
C ASN A 660 24.89 3.53 26.65
N GLU A 661 25.07 4.85 26.67
CA GLU A 661 24.56 5.68 27.77
C GLU A 661 23.04 5.59 27.81
N ARG A 662 22.49 5.48 29.02
CA ARG A 662 21.03 5.46 29.25
C ARG A 662 20.54 6.86 29.58
N VAL A 663 19.48 7.28 28.90
CA VAL A 663 18.85 8.58 29.09
C VAL A 663 17.35 8.40 29.23
N MET A 664 16.72 9.22 30.09
CA MET A 664 15.27 9.23 30.24
C MET A 664 14.67 10.31 29.35
N LEU A 665 13.69 9.91 28.54
CA LEU A 665 13.02 10.75 27.57
C LEU A 665 11.53 10.87 27.89
N ARG A 666 10.95 12.01 27.56
CA ARG A 666 9.51 12.20 27.47
C ARG A 666 9.14 12.65 26.06
N VAL A 667 7.97 12.25 25.62
CA VAL A 667 7.42 12.71 24.33
C VAL A 667 6.95 14.15 24.48
N VAL A 668 7.37 15.01 23.57
CA VAL A 668 6.97 16.42 23.52
C VAL A 668 5.90 16.64 22.46
N ARG A 669 6.10 16.04 21.28
CA ARG A 669 5.26 16.27 20.12
C ARG A 669 5.23 15.02 19.25
N VAL A 670 4.05 14.73 18.71
CA VAL A 670 3.82 13.65 17.76
C VAL A 670 3.13 14.21 16.52
N ARG A 671 3.60 13.80 15.32
CA ARG A 671 2.97 14.12 14.03
C ARG A 671 2.73 12.82 13.28
N LEU A 672 1.48 12.38 13.24
CA LEU A 672 1.11 11.10 12.60
C LEU A 672 1.27 11.15 11.07
N ALA A 673 0.97 12.29 10.46
CA ALA A 673 1.04 12.44 9.01
C ALA A 673 2.47 12.33 8.43
N THR A 674 3.49 12.78 9.19
CA THR A 674 4.91 12.72 8.82
C THR A 674 5.66 11.62 9.57
N LEU A 675 4.99 10.89 10.47
CA LEU A 675 5.57 9.88 11.36
C LEU A 675 6.74 10.40 12.20
N GLU A 676 6.64 11.66 12.63
CA GLU A 676 7.64 12.32 13.44
C GLU A 676 7.27 12.31 14.92
N VAL A 677 8.28 12.15 15.76
CA VAL A 677 8.17 12.29 17.21
C VAL A 677 9.34 13.11 17.72
N HIS A 678 9.07 14.04 18.61
CA HIS A 678 10.07 14.85 19.28
C HIS A 678 10.10 14.51 20.76
N PHE A 679 11.31 14.31 21.26
CA PHE A 679 11.57 13.99 22.65
C PHE A 679 12.31 15.14 23.34
N SER A 680 12.11 15.25 24.64
CA SER A 680 12.96 16.03 25.54
C SER A 680 13.58 15.10 26.58
N VAL A 681 14.80 15.44 27.00
CA VAL A 681 15.48 14.74 28.09
C VAL A 681 14.82 15.12 29.41
N CYS A 682 14.57 14.13 30.26
CA CYS A 682 14.14 14.36 31.62
C CYS A 682 15.38 14.68 32.49
N GLU A 683 15.45 15.89 33.05
CA GLU A 683 16.48 16.21 34.04
C GLU A 683 16.20 15.41 35.33
N HIS A 684 17.23 14.74 35.90
CA HIS A 684 17.28 13.88 37.08
C HIS A 684 16.93 12.40 36.86
N CYS A 685 17.96 11.64 36.53
CA CYS A 685 18.19 10.29 37.05
C CYS A 685 19.71 9.97 37.09
N HIS A 686 20.50 10.76 37.82
CA HIS A 686 21.75 10.30 38.33
C HIS A 686 21.58 10.08 39.84
N ARG A 687 21.16 8.85 40.22
CA ARG A 687 21.49 8.11 41.45
C ARG A 687 20.43 7.03 41.71
N GLY A 688 20.88 5.80 41.76
CA GLY A 688 20.31 4.77 42.64
C GLY A 688 19.18 3.90 42.03
N VAL A 689 19.55 2.91 41.22
CA VAL A 689 18.87 1.59 41.28
C VAL A 689 19.95 0.54 41.22
N THR A 690 20.67 0.40 42.33
CA THR A 690 21.31 -0.84 42.76
C THR A 690 20.82 -1.05 44.19
N GLN A 691 19.66 -1.72 44.29
CA GLN A 691 19.18 -2.44 45.47
C GLN A 691 17.66 -2.53 45.40
N ALA A 692 17.15 -3.68 45.10
CA ALA A 692 16.03 -4.33 45.74
C ALA A 692 15.46 -5.43 44.89
N VAL A 693 16.11 -6.56 44.86
CA VAL A 693 15.44 -7.88 44.80
C VAL A 693 16.28 -8.80 45.67
N GLU A 694 16.16 -8.66 46.95
CA GLU A 694 16.42 -9.68 47.94
C GLU A 694 15.48 -9.48 49.12
N GLY A 695 14.63 -10.46 49.41
CA GLY A 695 14.04 -10.70 50.70
C GLY A 695 12.67 -10.13 50.93
N GLU A 696 11.71 -11.01 50.84
CA GLU A 696 10.89 -11.38 52.02
C GLU A 696 9.93 -12.52 51.64
N ALA A 697 10.37 -13.73 51.99
CA ALA A 697 9.48 -14.85 52.11
C ALA A 697 8.83 -14.76 53.51
N GLU A 698 7.59 -14.33 53.63
CA GLU A 698 6.77 -14.55 54.80
C GLU A 698 6.05 -15.89 54.68
N GLN A 699 6.33 -16.76 55.63
CA GLN A 699 5.63 -18.00 55.88
C GLN A 699 4.24 -17.69 56.50
N PRO A 700 3.17 -18.45 56.14
CA PRO A 700 1.91 -18.39 56.84
C PRO A 700 1.92 -19.27 58.10
N SER A 701 1.50 -18.69 59.16
CA SER A 701 1.00 -19.40 60.36
C SER A 701 -0.44 -19.87 60.18
#